data_994e90854c194c789fbbb66d4f175b20
#
_entry.id   994e90854c194c789fbbb66d4f175b20
#
_cell.length_a   1.000
_cell.length_b   1.000
_cell.length_c   1.000
_cell.angle_alpha   90.00
_cell.angle_beta   90.00
_cell.angle_gamma   90.00
#
_symmetry.space_group_name_H-M   'P 1'
#
loop_
_entity.id
_entity.type
_entity.pdbx_description
1 polymer ?
#
loop_
_entity_poly.entity_id
_entity_poly.type
_entity_poly.pdbx_seq_one_letter_code
_entity_poly.pdbx_strand_id
1 'polypeptide(L)'
;MVVFIRYILTVYSFYGVILFGGTTGKITGQVFNSESDKILTGANIVVDDTFMGVSTDENGHYVIINLLPGTYTLRVTMVGYRPLLIRGVTVLIDKSTFLNVAMTPEPIQMDELVVVAKKPLIMKDVSASRMDIGSEFIKSLPVTTLNDVIGIQAGIEGLTIRGGARNQTAFLVNGFLFNDERVNNPYTSISLNSIKEIQVQTGGFNAEYGNIRSGLINIITDEGDPERYKGAMTVRYSEPVPKHFGESLYDPSSYFLRPYLDPDVCWVGTASGNWDDHTRQQYPSFEGWNTVSEATMADDDPNNDLTPGAAQHIFKWQHRRKGDIILPDYNVDLSFGGPVPIISSFLGDLRFHLSHFSQQNVFIFPLSRDSYNDEVTNIRLTSDLSSRMRLTLTGLYGLTRSVSPYNWKVTPTGSVLESTYQVANLLNSSSGNAILFMPGNFSPTDIYRKMIGAKVNHMVKPDLFYDMIIQIFQNEYDTYQMRDRDTSRVFNILPGVNVDEAPYGYWGYSTTGIDGMRLGGWMNLGRDKSKNRTTLIKFDLTNQTSISHQIKMGLQAVFNDYKIRSYTENPSMNTWNRSMVYDVSPLRTGIYIQDKMEYEGFIANLGVRAEYSSANTHNYVLEEYDTFFEQGSGSLIESEAPSEPAISIFSLSPRLGVSHPITEASKLYFNYGHFQSEPGSSYRFRLQRESNGLVTYIGDPNLGFERTIAYELGYSQEYKNYLIDIAAYYKDVTDQPGWVYYANMGRSVSYYKAANNQYEDIRGLEFTIRKPYGKLITGMLNYTYMVRSYGYFGLLNNFQDPLEQREYLTMNPYQEKPQPLPYVRANIDMTIPPNFGPKLLNKFYPLGEWKINLLASYKTGSFVTYNPNSIPGIMDNVQWKDRYYIDTRISRGLTIGKVTLRLYADISNLFNMKLLSYAGFSDNFDYLAYVESLNFPWEDGDEMGNDRLGDYRDWDVEYDPLEPNPANDPDITNRNEVRKETRSYIDMPNIRSLTFLDPRKVTLGINIDF
;
A
#
# COMPACT_ATOMS: atom_id res chain seq x y z
N MET A 1 -1.92 -19.50 33.73
CA MET A 1 -2.93 -18.98 34.67
C MET A 1 -2.31 -18.46 35.98
N VAL A 2 -1.45 -19.18 36.66
CA VAL A 2 -0.80 -18.72 37.93
C VAL A 2 0.19 -17.58 37.71
N VAL A 3 0.90 -17.54 36.57
CA VAL A 3 1.81 -16.43 36.18
C VAL A 3 1.03 -15.17 35.82
N PHE A 4 -0.14 -15.33 35.22
CA PHE A 4 -1.04 -14.22 34.84
C PHE A 4 -1.65 -13.53 36.08
N ILE A 5 -1.97 -14.30 37.12
CA ILE A 5 -2.49 -13.76 38.38
C ILE A 5 -1.40 -13.07 39.19
N ARG A 6 -0.14 -13.53 39.16
CA ARG A 6 0.99 -12.83 39.81
C ARG A 6 1.31 -11.49 39.16
N TYR A 7 1.20 -11.34 37.84
CA TYR A 7 1.38 -10.07 37.13
C TYR A 7 0.27 -9.07 37.45
N ILE A 8 -0.98 -9.50 37.54
CA ILE A 8 -2.12 -8.64 37.92
C ILE A 8 -1.96 -8.15 39.37
N LEU A 9 -1.49 -8.96 40.30
CA LEU A 9 -1.31 -8.58 41.70
C LEU A 9 -0.10 -7.65 41.94
N THR A 10 0.92 -7.68 41.08
CA THR A 10 2.06 -6.75 41.12
C THR A 10 1.70 -5.36 40.59
N VAL A 11 0.73 -5.26 39.67
CA VAL A 11 0.21 -3.99 39.11
C VAL A 11 -0.70 -3.27 40.11
N TYR A 12 -1.31 -3.96 41.07
CA TYR A 12 -2.17 -3.33 42.10
C TYR A 12 -1.43 -2.53 43.17
N SER A 13 -0.09 -2.56 43.18
CA SER A 13 0.72 -1.83 44.17
C SER A 13 1.15 -0.44 43.74
N PHE A 14 0.88 -0.03 42.50
CA PHE A 14 1.12 1.33 42.03
C PHE A 14 -0.20 2.11 41.91
N TYR A 15 -0.61 2.76 43.02
CA TYR A 15 -1.58 3.84 42.98
C TYR A 15 -0.95 5.04 42.25
N GLY A 16 -0.79 4.98 40.95
CA GLY A 16 -0.40 6.07 40.05
C GLY A 16 -1.58 6.44 39.18
N VAL A 17 -1.86 7.68 39.01
CA VAL A 17 -2.93 8.26 38.23
C VAL A 17 -2.90 7.71 36.78
N ILE A 18 -3.95 7.05 36.34
CA ILE A 18 -4.11 6.43 35.03
C ILE A 18 -4.82 7.40 34.08
N LEU A 19 -4.40 7.56 32.82
CA LEU A 19 -4.70 8.73 31.95
C LEU A 19 -4.88 8.36 30.45
N PHE A 20 -5.57 9.13 29.55
CA PHE A 20 -6.45 8.64 28.48
C PHE A 20 -6.77 9.60 27.27
N GLY A 21 -6.94 9.23 25.98
CA GLY A 21 -7.29 10.05 24.80
C GLY A 21 -8.13 9.42 23.69
N GLY A 22 -8.66 10.11 22.64
CA GLY A 22 -9.83 9.69 21.90
C GLY A 22 -9.87 9.79 20.35
N THR A 23 -10.98 9.29 19.76
CA THR A 23 -11.39 9.35 18.36
C THR A 23 -12.54 10.34 18.13
N THR A 24 -12.64 11.38 18.96
CA THR A 24 -13.73 12.34 19.02
C THR A 24 -13.25 13.76 18.71
N GLY A 25 -14.14 14.64 18.37
CA GLY A 25 -13.88 16.08 18.24
C GLY A 25 -14.62 16.89 19.28
N LYS A 26 -14.55 18.23 19.21
CA LYS A 26 -15.25 19.16 20.08
C LYS A 26 -15.85 20.35 19.33
N ILE A 27 -16.85 20.98 19.93
CA ILE A 27 -17.40 22.25 19.48
C ILE A 27 -17.11 23.31 20.57
N THR A 28 -16.60 24.45 20.17
CA THR A 28 -16.28 25.55 21.08
C THR A 28 -16.64 26.89 20.44
N GLY A 29 -16.90 27.88 21.26
CA GLY A 29 -17.22 29.24 20.78
C GLY A 29 -17.70 30.14 21.87
N GLN A 30 -18.28 31.27 21.47
CA GLN A 30 -18.83 32.30 22.35
C GLN A 30 -20.25 32.65 21.97
N VAL A 31 -21.10 32.92 22.96
CA VAL A 31 -22.48 33.38 22.76
C VAL A 31 -22.57 34.83 23.14
N PHE A 32 -23.15 35.65 22.26
CA PHE A 32 -23.31 37.09 22.46
C PHE A 32 -24.64 37.60 21.91
N ASN A 33 -25.01 38.77 22.34
CA ASN A 33 -26.20 39.48 21.87
C ASN A 33 -25.97 40.08 20.49
N SER A 34 -26.82 39.77 19.52
CA SER A 34 -26.71 40.18 18.10
C SER A 34 -26.83 41.69 17.85
N GLU A 35 -27.37 42.45 18.81
CA GLU A 35 -27.60 43.91 18.67
C GLU A 35 -26.54 44.73 19.40
N SER A 36 -26.01 44.22 20.51
CA SER A 36 -25.12 44.97 21.40
C SER A 36 -23.71 44.38 21.55
N ASP A 37 -23.43 43.27 20.88
CA ASP A 37 -22.21 42.45 21.01
C ASP A 37 -21.87 42.05 22.46
N LYS A 38 -22.84 42.24 23.40
CA LYS A 38 -22.65 41.90 24.80
C LYS A 38 -22.60 40.39 24.99
N ILE A 39 -21.67 39.94 25.73
CA ILE A 39 -21.46 38.53 26.11
C ILE A 39 -22.65 38.00 26.90
N LEU A 40 -23.07 36.78 26.62
CA LEU A 40 -24.21 36.12 27.26
C LEU A 40 -23.73 34.95 28.15
N THR A 41 -23.73 35.18 29.45
CA THR A 41 -23.41 34.19 30.49
C THR A 41 -24.63 33.34 30.82
N GLY A 42 -24.47 32.03 30.94
CA GLY A 42 -25.53 31.09 31.30
C GLY A 42 -26.45 30.71 30.12
N ALA A 43 -26.13 31.05 28.88
CA ALA A 43 -26.82 30.52 27.72
C ALA A 43 -26.63 29.01 27.65
N ASN A 44 -27.70 28.23 27.40
CA ASN A 44 -27.65 26.78 27.37
C ASN A 44 -27.53 26.30 25.92
N ILE A 45 -26.52 25.53 25.65
CA ILE A 45 -26.23 24.90 24.33
C ILE A 45 -26.37 23.39 24.46
N VAL A 46 -27.27 22.80 23.69
CA VAL A 46 -27.53 21.35 23.67
C VAL A 46 -27.33 20.82 22.26
N VAL A 47 -26.72 19.69 22.14
CA VAL A 47 -26.62 18.95 20.88
C VAL A 47 -27.90 18.11 20.73
N ASP A 48 -28.75 18.47 19.77
CA ASP A 48 -30.03 17.78 19.52
C ASP A 48 -29.77 16.27 19.32
N ASP A 49 -30.71 15.43 19.70
CA ASP A 49 -30.67 13.99 19.65
C ASP A 49 -29.52 13.36 20.48
N THR A 50 -28.96 14.11 21.44
CA THR A 50 -27.95 13.63 22.38
C THR A 50 -28.22 14.12 23.80
N PHE A 51 -27.49 13.56 24.76
CA PHE A 51 -27.52 14.05 26.15
C PHE A 51 -26.41 15.08 26.42
N MET A 52 -25.77 15.59 25.37
CA MET A 52 -24.63 16.48 25.51
C MET A 52 -25.07 17.92 25.44
N GLY A 53 -24.65 18.69 26.42
CA GLY A 53 -24.93 20.14 26.51
C GLY A 53 -24.09 20.81 27.56
N VAL A 54 -23.97 22.12 27.45
CA VAL A 54 -23.19 22.97 28.34
C VAL A 54 -23.83 24.35 28.42
N SER A 55 -23.60 25.06 29.53
CA SER A 55 -23.95 26.48 29.65
C SER A 55 -22.69 27.33 29.49
N THR A 56 -22.83 28.53 28.92
CA THR A 56 -21.74 29.50 28.78
C THR A 56 -21.22 29.98 30.14
N ASP A 57 -19.92 30.17 30.22
CA ASP A 57 -19.21 30.72 31.38
C ASP A 57 -19.43 32.25 31.53
N GLU A 58 -18.72 32.85 32.50
CA GLU A 58 -18.79 34.31 32.77
C GLU A 58 -18.37 35.18 31.59
N ASN A 59 -17.55 34.63 30.67
CA ASN A 59 -17.08 35.28 29.46
C ASN A 59 -17.87 34.85 28.21
N GLY A 60 -19.02 34.18 28.40
CA GLY A 60 -19.87 33.72 27.33
C GLY A 60 -19.31 32.54 26.51
N HIS A 61 -18.21 31.96 26.94
CA HIS A 61 -17.61 30.83 26.22
C HIS A 61 -18.25 29.49 26.58
N TYR A 62 -18.21 28.56 25.62
CA TYR A 62 -18.66 27.19 25.82
C TYR A 62 -17.74 26.17 25.11
N VAL A 63 -17.63 24.95 25.63
CA VAL A 63 -16.91 23.82 25.03
C VAL A 63 -17.70 22.55 25.25
N ILE A 64 -18.03 21.85 24.17
CA ILE A 64 -18.67 20.52 24.18
C ILE A 64 -17.66 19.54 23.63
N ILE A 65 -17.13 18.64 24.46
CA ILE A 65 -16.10 17.63 24.10
C ILE A 65 -16.74 16.26 23.85
N ASN A 66 -15.94 15.32 23.36
CA ASN A 66 -16.30 13.91 23.15
C ASN A 66 -17.43 13.69 22.14
N LEU A 67 -17.51 14.52 21.10
CA LEU A 67 -18.42 14.32 19.98
C LEU A 67 -17.79 13.44 18.92
N LEU A 68 -18.50 12.39 18.48
CA LEU A 68 -18.05 11.58 17.35
C LEU A 68 -18.04 12.40 16.05
N PRO A 69 -17.19 12.06 15.08
CA PRO A 69 -17.23 12.70 13.77
C PRO A 69 -18.61 12.58 13.11
N GLY A 70 -19.14 13.71 12.65
CA GLY A 70 -20.48 13.77 12.06
C GLY A 70 -21.01 15.18 11.94
N THR A 71 -22.27 15.29 11.54
CA THR A 71 -22.96 16.56 11.40
C THR A 71 -24.07 16.64 12.44
N TYR A 72 -24.05 17.70 13.23
CA TYR A 72 -24.94 17.90 14.38
C TYR A 72 -25.84 19.11 14.19
N THR A 73 -26.92 19.11 14.96
CA THR A 73 -27.79 20.28 15.17
C THR A 73 -27.62 20.78 16.61
N LEU A 74 -27.34 22.05 16.79
CA LEU A 74 -27.24 22.67 18.11
C LEU A 74 -28.48 23.51 18.40
N ARG A 75 -29.01 23.35 19.59
CA ARG A 75 -30.08 24.17 20.13
C ARG A 75 -29.52 25.11 21.21
N VAL A 76 -29.64 26.41 20.99
CA VAL A 76 -29.16 27.43 21.92
C VAL A 76 -30.34 28.19 22.52
N THR A 77 -30.42 28.23 23.86
CA THR A 77 -31.53 28.84 24.58
C THR A 77 -31.02 29.71 25.71
N MET A 78 -31.70 30.86 25.91
CA MET A 78 -31.45 31.75 27.02
C MET A 78 -32.73 32.58 27.35
N VAL A 79 -32.99 32.83 28.63
CA VAL A 79 -34.15 33.63 29.05
C VAL A 79 -34.03 35.05 28.51
N GLY A 80 -35.08 35.54 27.85
CA GLY A 80 -35.08 36.87 27.21
C GLY A 80 -34.52 36.93 25.79
N TYR A 81 -34.15 35.77 25.22
CA TYR A 81 -33.63 35.65 23.86
C TYR A 81 -34.41 34.62 23.06
N ARG A 82 -34.48 34.81 21.74
CA ARG A 82 -35.11 33.87 20.81
C ARG A 82 -34.32 32.59 20.76
N PRO A 83 -34.96 31.39 20.91
CA PRO A 83 -34.29 30.12 20.74
C PRO A 83 -33.72 29.98 19.33
N LEU A 84 -32.49 29.48 19.24
CA LEU A 84 -31.76 29.35 17.99
C LEU A 84 -31.43 27.87 17.72
N LEU A 85 -31.79 27.35 16.54
CA LEU A 85 -31.45 26.02 16.06
C LEU A 85 -30.43 26.14 14.95
N ILE A 86 -29.18 25.65 15.18
CA ILE A 86 -28.07 25.71 14.22
C ILE A 86 -27.87 24.32 13.63
N ARG A 87 -28.21 24.14 12.38
CA ARG A 87 -28.08 22.88 11.65
C ARG A 87 -26.76 22.81 10.87
N GLY A 88 -26.27 21.61 10.62
CA GLY A 88 -25.10 21.39 9.75
C GLY A 88 -23.74 21.63 10.43
N VAL A 89 -23.67 21.62 11.77
CA VAL A 89 -22.42 21.78 12.50
C VAL A 89 -21.58 20.50 12.35
N THR A 90 -20.49 20.58 11.61
CA THR A 90 -19.62 19.44 11.32
C THR A 90 -18.54 19.29 12.37
N VAL A 91 -18.45 18.12 12.97
CA VAL A 91 -17.38 17.71 13.90
C VAL A 91 -16.50 16.70 13.20
N LEU A 92 -15.18 16.89 13.25
CA LEU A 92 -14.16 16.02 12.67
C LEU A 92 -13.26 15.44 13.76
N ILE A 93 -12.58 14.34 13.47
CA ILE A 93 -11.68 13.65 14.42
C ILE A 93 -10.63 14.63 14.95
N ASP A 94 -10.44 14.65 16.27
CA ASP A 94 -9.38 15.40 16.97
C ASP A 94 -9.30 16.89 16.62
N LYS A 95 -10.47 17.49 16.27
CA LYS A 95 -10.59 18.91 15.89
C LYS A 95 -11.54 19.68 16.78
N SER A 96 -11.29 21.00 16.83
CA SER A 96 -12.19 22.00 17.42
C SER A 96 -13.01 22.67 16.34
N THR A 97 -14.32 22.49 16.38
CA THR A 97 -15.26 23.26 15.55
C THR A 97 -15.58 24.58 16.27
N PHE A 98 -15.03 25.66 15.75
CA PHE A 98 -15.28 26.99 16.30
C PHE A 98 -16.60 27.54 15.78
N LEU A 99 -17.54 27.83 16.69
CA LEU A 99 -18.88 28.32 16.36
C LEU A 99 -19.31 29.40 17.34
N ASN A 100 -19.18 30.66 16.93
CA ASN A 100 -19.73 31.78 17.67
C ASN A 100 -21.21 31.95 17.36
N VAL A 101 -22.02 32.24 18.38
CA VAL A 101 -23.50 32.30 18.32
C VAL A 101 -23.99 33.66 18.71
N ALA A 102 -24.66 34.36 17.79
CA ALA A 102 -25.33 35.62 18.03
C ALA A 102 -26.82 35.38 18.33
N MET A 103 -27.29 35.67 19.52
CA MET A 103 -28.69 35.54 19.93
C MET A 103 -29.41 36.85 19.84
N THR A 104 -30.61 36.85 19.28
CA THR A 104 -31.44 38.04 19.15
C THR A 104 -32.30 38.22 20.42
N PRO A 105 -32.29 39.39 21.09
CA PRO A 105 -33.17 39.68 22.21
C PRO A 105 -34.62 39.61 21.80
N GLU A 106 -35.46 38.99 22.61
CA GLU A 106 -36.86 38.88 22.32
C GLU A 106 -37.69 38.80 23.62
N PRO A 107 -38.58 39.79 23.88
CA PRO A 107 -39.38 39.82 25.11
C PRO A 107 -40.61 38.90 25.05
N ILE A 108 -41.00 38.37 23.91
CA ILE A 108 -42.15 37.47 23.71
C ILE A 108 -41.71 36.22 23.02
N GLN A 109 -42.17 35.06 23.48
CA GLN A 109 -41.76 33.76 22.95
C GLN A 109 -42.27 33.55 21.51
N MET A 110 -41.40 33.54 20.53
CA MET A 110 -41.63 33.24 19.10
C MET A 110 -41.04 31.90 18.70
N ASP A 111 -41.39 31.49 17.47
CA ASP A 111 -40.87 30.27 16.88
C ASP A 111 -39.32 30.26 16.77
N GLU A 112 -38.74 29.10 16.88
CA GLU A 112 -37.30 28.85 16.84
C GLU A 112 -36.69 29.36 15.52
N LEU A 113 -35.57 30.07 15.57
CA LEU A 113 -34.83 30.50 14.38
C LEU A 113 -33.90 29.40 13.91
N VAL A 114 -34.07 28.93 12.70
CA VAL A 114 -33.21 27.89 12.08
C VAL A 114 -32.11 28.53 11.22
N VAL A 115 -30.87 28.28 11.56
CA VAL A 115 -29.68 28.73 10.81
C VAL A 115 -28.85 27.52 10.38
N VAL A 116 -28.24 27.60 9.19
CA VAL A 116 -27.34 26.57 8.70
C VAL A 116 -25.91 27.04 8.91
N ALA A 117 -25.11 26.21 9.58
CA ALA A 117 -23.71 26.51 9.84
C ALA A 117 -22.90 26.50 8.53
N LYS A 118 -22.05 27.50 8.33
CA LYS A 118 -21.10 27.54 7.22
C LYS A 118 -19.85 26.71 7.60
N LYS A 119 -19.53 25.69 6.81
CA LYS A 119 -18.31 24.90 7.02
C LYS A 119 -17.07 25.72 6.65
N PRO A 120 -16.14 26.00 7.59
CA PRO A 120 -14.92 26.74 7.28
C PRO A 120 -14.02 25.88 6.39
N LEU A 121 -13.31 26.51 5.44
CA LEU A 121 -12.32 25.83 4.60
C LEU A 121 -10.99 25.65 5.35
N ILE A 122 -10.62 26.67 6.15
CA ILE A 122 -9.40 26.61 6.96
C ILE A 122 -9.72 26.12 8.37
N MET A 123 -9.06 25.05 8.78
CA MET A 123 -9.11 24.51 10.13
C MET A 123 -8.00 25.15 10.95
N LYS A 124 -8.36 26.11 11.83
CA LYS A 124 -7.40 26.92 12.60
C LYS A 124 -6.53 26.08 13.55
N ASP A 125 -7.09 25.01 14.10
CA ASP A 125 -6.47 24.17 15.14
C ASP A 125 -5.58 23.04 14.60
N VAL A 126 -5.43 22.90 13.28
CA VAL A 126 -4.57 21.90 12.66
C VAL A 126 -3.19 22.48 12.41
N SER A 127 -2.20 21.97 13.11
CA SER A 127 -0.80 22.37 13.01
C SER A 127 0.05 21.48 12.09
N ALA A 128 -0.56 20.68 11.21
CA ALA A 128 0.12 19.71 10.32
C ALA A 128 -0.53 19.64 8.94
N SER A 129 0.18 19.10 7.97
CA SER A 129 -0.42 18.67 6.71
C SER A 129 -1.35 17.48 6.97
N ARG A 130 -2.63 17.76 6.85
CA ARG A 130 -3.69 16.79 7.10
C ARG A 130 -4.80 16.96 6.09
N MET A 131 -5.36 15.85 5.63
CA MET A 131 -6.55 15.85 4.82
C MET A 131 -7.63 14.96 5.43
N ASP A 132 -8.86 15.48 5.45
CA ASP A 132 -10.05 14.74 5.86
C ASP A 132 -10.91 14.49 4.62
N ILE A 133 -11.18 13.23 4.34
CA ILE A 133 -11.89 12.73 3.16
C ILE A 133 -13.23 12.17 3.63
N GLY A 134 -14.32 12.78 3.20
CA GLY A 134 -15.67 12.29 3.49
C GLY A 134 -16.20 11.31 2.46
N SER A 135 -17.25 10.56 2.83
CA SER A 135 -17.84 9.50 2.00
C SER A 135 -18.30 9.96 0.62
N GLU A 136 -18.85 11.17 0.47
CA GLU A 136 -19.33 11.68 -0.83
C GLU A 136 -18.18 11.88 -1.83
N PHE A 137 -17.02 12.33 -1.35
CA PHE A 137 -15.83 12.45 -2.20
C PHE A 137 -15.35 11.06 -2.67
N ILE A 138 -15.33 10.07 -1.77
CA ILE A 138 -14.96 8.70 -2.10
C ILE A 138 -15.85 8.12 -3.20
N LYS A 139 -17.17 8.35 -3.09
CA LYS A 139 -18.16 7.85 -4.07
C LYS A 139 -18.04 8.51 -5.46
N SER A 140 -17.42 9.69 -5.57
CA SER A 140 -17.24 10.38 -6.86
C SER A 140 -16.05 9.81 -7.66
N LEU A 141 -15.06 9.22 -7.02
CA LEU A 141 -13.79 8.82 -7.63
C LEU A 141 -13.89 7.51 -8.45
N PRO A 142 -13.17 7.39 -9.59
CA PRO A 142 -13.06 6.16 -10.38
C PRO A 142 -12.04 5.19 -9.76
N VAL A 143 -12.18 4.91 -8.46
CA VAL A 143 -11.27 4.07 -7.69
C VAL A 143 -12.00 2.95 -6.98
N THR A 144 -11.30 1.86 -6.68
CA THR A 144 -11.87 0.65 -6.10
C THR A 144 -11.36 0.32 -4.71
N THR A 145 -10.18 0.82 -4.36
CA THR A 145 -9.51 0.50 -3.09
C THR A 145 -9.26 1.75 -2.27
N LEU A 146 -9.08 1.55 -0.97
CA LEU A 146 -8.69 2.62 -0.06
C LEU A 146 -7.33 3.23 -0.45
N ASN A 147 -6.39 2.42 -0.91
CA ASN A 147 -5.07 2.87 -1.33
C ASN A 147 -5.15 3.88 -2.48
N ASP A 148 -6.07 3.66 -3.42
CA ASP A 148 -6.30 4.59 -4.53
C ASP A 148 -6.88 5.93 -4.03
N VAL A 149 -7.82 5.87 -3.05
CA VAL A 149 -8.42 7.07 -2.45
C VAL A 149 -7.37 7.94 -1.77
N ILE A 150 -6.53 7.35 -0.90
CA ILE A 150 -5.50 8.11 -0.18
C ILE A 150 -4.36 8.54 -1.10
N GLY A 151 -4.05 7.74 -2.12
CA GLY A 151 -3.00 8.02 -3.11
C GLY A 151 -3.24 9.28 -3.94
N ILE A 152 -4.44 9.89 -3.94
CA ILE A 152 -4.71 11.15 -4.63
C ILE A 152 -4.05 12.33 -3.93
N GLN A 153 -3.67 12.20 -2.66
CA GLN A 153 -3.13 13.28 -1.84
C GLN A 153 -1.69 13.65 -2.22
N ALA A 154 -1.31 14.92 -1.95
CA ALA A 154 0.08 15.34 -2.07
C ALA A 154 0.97 14.53 -1.12
N GLY A 155 2.20 14.23 -1.55
CA GLY A 155 3.18 13.49 -0.75
C GLY A 155 2.91 11.98 -0.61
N ILE A 156 1.88 11.43 -1.26
CA ILE A 156 1.51 10.01 -1.10
C ILE A 156 1.59 9.26 -2.43
N GLU A 157 2.27 8.11 -2.44
CA GLU A 157 2.31 7.15 -3.54
C GLU A 157 1.93 5.76 -3.02
N GLY A 158 0.69 5.34 -3.27
CA GLY A 158 0.13 4.14 -2.64
C GLY A 158 0.08 4.28 -1.12
N LEU A 159 0.87 3.50 -0.38
CA LEU A 159 1.04 3.61 1.07
C LEU A 159 2.40 4.21 1.48
N THR A 160 3.19 4.68 0.52
CA THR A 160 4.42 5.41 0.76
C THR A 160 4.09 6.88 0.99
N ILE A 161 4.38 7.41 2.17
CA ILE A 161 4.03 8.77 2.56
C ILE A 161 5.32 9.59 2.72
N ARG A 162 5.47 10.67 1.91
CA ARG A 162 6.64 11.54 1.91
C ARG A 162 7.96 10.76 1.91
N GLY A 163 8.08 9.79 0.98
CA GLY A 163 9.27 8.96 0.81
C GLY A 163 9.46 7.84 1.83
N GLY A 164 8.67 7.82 2.91
CA GLY A 164 8.78 6.76 3.92
C GLY A 164 8.12 5.44 3.46
N ALA A 165 8.68 4.31 3.87
CA ALA A 165 8.18 3.00 3.48
C ALA A 165 6.80 2.67 4.08
N ARG A 166 6.09 1.70 3.49
CA ARG A 166 4.74 1.27 3.93
C ARG A 166 4.69 0.88 5.41
N ASN A 167 5.73 0.19 5.90
CA ASN A 167 5.85 -0.25 7.29
C ASN A 167 6.10 0.88 8.31
N GLN A 168 6.21 2.11 7.85
CA GLN A 168 6.38 3.30 8.70
C GLN A 168 5.06 4.04 8.94
N THR A 169 3.95 3.50 8.43
CA THR A 169 2.62 4.11 8.50
C THR A 169 1.74 3.38 9.51
N ALA A 170 1.15 4.12 10.45
CA ALA A 170 0.11 3.59 11.32
C ALA A 170 -1.25 3.66 10.62
N PHE A 171 -1.98 2.55 10.67
CA PHE A 171 -3.30 2.43 10.07
C PHE A 171 -4.33 2.04 11.14
N LEU A 172 -5.28 2.92 11.37
CA LEU A 172 -6.29 2.80 12.42
C LEU A 172 -7.70 2.77 11.83
N VAL A 173 -8.56 1.91 12.36
CA VAL A 173 -9.99 1.89 12.05
C VAL A 173 -10.78 1.94 13.34
N ASN A 174 -11.53 3.01 13.55
CA ASN A 174 -12.28 3.29 14.78
C ASN A 174 -11.40 3.30 16.06
N GLY A 175 -10.09 3.55 15.90
CA GLY A 175 -9.09 3.50 16.96
C GLY A 175 -8.39 2.14 17.12
N PHE A 176 -8.84 1.09 16.46
CA PHE A 176 -8.17 -0.21 16.42
C PHE A 176 -7.01 -0.22 15.43
N LEU A 177 -5.91 -0.89 15.78
CA LEU A 177 -4.73 -1.02 14.93
C LEU A 177 -4.93 -2.12 13.87
N PHE A 178 -4.73 -1.77 12.59
CA PHE A 178 -4.87 -2.68 11.44
C PHE A 178 -3.53 -2.90 10.73
N ASN A 179 -2.42 -2.87 11.46
CA ASN A 179 -1.12 -3.26 10.93
C ASN A 179 -0.85 -4.73 11.19
N ASP A 180 -0.30 -5.42 10.19
CA ASP A 180 0.28 -6.76 10.38
C ASP A 180 1.68 -6.60 10.97
N GLU A 181 1.81 -6.83 12.27
CA GLU A 181 3.04 -6.60 13.04
C GLU A 181 4.19 -7.55 12.61
N ARG A 182 3.97 -8.62 11.84
CA ARG A 182 5.05 -9.47 11.28
C ARG A 182 6.02 -8.63 10.45
N VAL A 183 5.47 -7.72 9.64
CA VAL A 183 6.18 -6.84 8.71
C VAL A 183 5.81 -5.36 8.89
N ASN A 184 4.99 -5.05 9.89
CA ASN A 184 4.40 -3.74 10.19
C ASN A 184 3.65 -3.11 8.99
N ASN A 185 3.09 -3.89 8.11
CA ASN A 185 2.35 -3.39 6.95
C ASN A 185 0.86 -3.15 7.29
N PRO A 186 0.28 -2.02 6.85
CA PRO A 186 -1.14 -1.77 6.94
C PRO A 186 -1.97 -2.80 6.18
N TYR A 187 -3.06 -3.28 6.80
CA TYR A 187 -4.11 -4.03 6.13
C TYR A 187 -5.24 -3.07 5.75
N THR A 188 -5.33 -2.73 4.47
CA THR A 188 -6.16 -1.64 3.96
C THR A 188 -7.44 -2.09 3.27
N SER A 189 -7.73 -3.37 3.22
CA SER A 189 -8.97 -3.90 2.64
C SER A 189 -10.14 -3.63 3.58
N ILE A 190 -10.91 -2.60 3.25
CA ILE A 190 -12.08 -2.12 4.01
C ILE A 190 -13.16 -1.72 3.01
N SER A 191 -14.41 -1.96 3.37
CA SER A 191 -15.58 -1.46 2.64
C SER A 191 -15.56 0.07 2.57
N LEU A 192 -15.46 0.64 1.37
CA LEU A 192 -15.53 2.08 1.15
C LEU A 192 -16.93 2.65 1.47
N ASN A 193 -17.98 1.83 1.28
CA ASN A 193 -19.36 2.20 1.63
C ASN A 193 -19.57 2.33 3.15
N SER A 194 -18.73 1.69 3.96
CA SER A 194 -18.80 1.78 5.42
C SER A 194 -18.14 3.04 5.98
N ILE A 195 -17.35 3.77 5.19
CA ILE A 195 -16.50 4.86 5.66
C ILE A 195 -17.30 6.16 5.78
N LYS A 196 -17.28 6.77 6.97
CA LYS A 196 -17.75 8.14 7.21
C LYS A 196 -16.67 9.17 6.90
N GLU A 197 -15.45 8.91 7.38
CA GLU A 197 -14.34 9.85 7.27
C GLU A 197 -13.02 9.10 7.25
N ILE A 198 -12.09 9.54 6.38
CA ILE A 198 -10.69 9.15 6.38
C ILE A 198 -9.88 10.39 6.74
N GLN A 199 -9.09 10.29 7.78
CA GLN A 199 -8.07 11.26 8.13
C GLN A 199 -6.72 10.73 7.62
N VAL A 200 -6.08 11.47 6.74
CA VAL A 200 -4.72 11.22 6.30
C VAL A 200 -3.83 12.34 6.82
N GLN A 201 -2.81 11.98 7.59
CA GLN A 201 -1.85 12.92 8.17
C GLN A 201 -0.45 12.51 7.74
N THR A 202 0.29 13.44 7.12
CA THR A 202 1.60 13.18 6.52
C THR A 202 2.77 13.71 7.36
N GLY A 203 2.47 14.34 8.51
CA GLY A 203 3.45 14.86 9.46
C GLY A 203 2.79 15.35 10.75
N GLY A 204 3.58 15.77 11.75
CA GLY A 204 3.09 16.40 12.97
C GLY A 204 2.16 15.52 13.81
N PHE A 205 2.46 14.23 13.97
CA PHE A 205 1.61 13.29 14.71
C PHE A 205 1.60 13.59 16.20
N ASN A 206 0.43 13.57 16.82
CA ASN A 206 0.25 13.76 18.26
C ASN A 206 0.95 12.65 19.07
N ALA A 207 1.25 12.92 20.35
CA ALA A 207 1.98 11.99 21.22
C ALA A 207 1.23 10.68 21.51
N GLU A 208 -0.09 10.64 21.29
CA GLU A 208 -0.94 9.46 21.42
C GLU A 208 -0.63 8.34 20.42
N TYR A 209 0.05 8.65 19.30
CA TYR A 209 0.39 7.68 18.26
C TYR A 209 1.83 7.19 18.42
N GLY A 210 2.01 5.88 18.60
CA GLY A 210 3.30 5.20 18.64
C GLY A 210 3.52 4.27 17.45
N ASN A 211 4.74 3.79 17.31
CA ASN A 211 5.17 2.92 16.20
C ASN A 211 4.88 3.52 14.81
N ILE A 212 5.16 4.82 14.66
CA ILE A 212 4.86 5.60 13.47
C ILE A 212 6.04 6.52 13.15
N ARG A 213 6.42 6.62 11.86
CA ARG A 213 7.49 7.50 11.39
C ARG A 213 7.13 8.32 10.16
N SER A 214 6.20 7.83 9.32
CA SER A 214 5.95 8.41 8.01
C SER A 214 4.54 8.97 7.82
N GLY A 215 3.51 8.24 8.22
CA GLY A 215 2.13 8.64 8.00
C GLY A 215 1.15 8.02 8.97
N LEU A 216 0.02 8.72 9.18
CA LEU A 216 -1.13 8.23 9.93
C LEU A 216 -2.35 8.22 9.01
N ILE A 217 -2.99 7.07 8.92
CA ILE A 217 -4.29 6.90 8.28
C ILE A 217 -5.27 6.45 9.35
N ASN A 218 -6.24 7.30 9.67
CA ASN A 218 -7.26 7.00 10.68
C ASN A 218 -8.64 7.06 10.03
N ILE A 219 -9.39 5.96 10.13
CA ILE A 219 -10.68 5.77 9.48
C ILE A 219 -11.77 5.64 10.52
N ILE A 220 -12.84 6.37 10.33
CA ILE A 220 -14.09 6.18 11.08
C ILE A 220 -15.11 5.55 10.14
N THR A 221 -15.61 4.40 10.54
CA THR A 221 -16.70 3.71 9.83
C THR A 221 -18.04 4.03 10.45
N ASP A 222 -19.11 3.68 9.77
CA ASP A 222 -20.47 3.79 10.29
C ASP A 222 -20.66 2.88 11.52
N GLU A 223 -21.58 3.24 12.40
CA GLU A 223 -21.90 2.49 13.63
C GLU A 223 -23.33 1.94 13.66
N GLY A 224 -24.08 2.19 12.58
CA GLY A 224 -25.52 1.97 12.55
C GLY A 224 -26.30 3.14 13.16
N ASP A 225 -27.50 3.30 12.69
CA ASP A 225 -28.44 4.32 13.19
C ASP A 225 -29.30 3.68 14.29
N PRO A 226 -29.57 4.32 15.45
CA PRO A 226 -30.35 3.75 16.51
C PRO A 226 -31.84 3.57 16.15
N GLU A 227 -32.38 4.32 15.18
CA GLU A 227 -33.79 4.34 14.84
C GLU A 227 -34.08 3.73 13.46
N ARG A 228 -33.15 3.76 12.53
CA ARG A 228 -33.38 3.44 11.12
C ARG A 228 -32.36 2.44 10.58
N TYR A 229 -32.83 1.61 9.66
CA TYR A 229 -31.93 0.81 8.85
C TYR A 229 -31.43 1.65 7.67
N LYS A 230 -30.11 1.59 7.45
CA LYS A 230 -29.42 2.21 6.32
C LYS A 230 -28.50 1.19 5.68
N GLY A 231 -28.37 1.26 4.38
CA GLY A 231 -27.47 0.38 3.66
C GLY A 231 -26.96 1.01 2.37
N ALA A 232 -25.81 0.54 1.95
CA ALA A 232 -25.21 0.87 0.68
C ALA A 232 -24.64 -0.40 0.06
N MET A 233 -24.83 -0.54 -1.26
CA MET A 233 -24.28 -1.64 -2.04
C MET A 233 -23.62 -1.08 -3.29
N THR A 234 -22.38 -1.46 -3.54
CA THR A 234 -21.68 -1.15 -4.78
C THR A 234 -21.22 -2.45 -5.44
N VAL A 235 -21.58 -2.64 -6.69
CA VAL A 235 -21.08 -3.75 -7.51
C VAL A 235 -20.40 -3.17 -8.74
N ARG A 236 -19.20 -3.64 -9.03
CA ARG A 236 -18.41 -3.29 -10.20
C ARG A 236 -18.02 -4.56 -10.94
N TYR A 237 -18.10 -4.50 -12.25
CA TYR A 237 -17.83 -5.63 -13.12
C TYR A 237 -17.09 -5.17 -14.36
N SER A 238 -16.03 -5.88 -14.71
CA SER A 238 -15.33 -5.73 -15.99
C SER A 238 -15.23 -7.06 -16.67
N GLU A 239 -15.60 -7.10 -17.94
CA GLU A 239 -15.46 -8.31 -18.73
C GLU A 239 -14.00 -8.80 -18.77
N PRO A 240 -13.78 -10.11 -18.96
CA PRO A 240 -12.45 -10.65 -19.20
C PRO A 240 -11.84 -10.01 -20.47
N VAL A 241 -10.78 -9.25 -20.27
CA VAL A 241 -10.01 -8.60 -21.34
C VAL A 241 -8.52 -8.80 -21.11
N PRO A 242 -7.70 -8.89 -22.19
CA PRO A 242 -6.24 -8.93 -22.03
C PRO A 242 -5.73 -7.72 -21.22
N LYS A 243 -4.80 -7.96 -20.31
CA LYS A 243 -4.15 -6.90 -19.50
C LYS A 243 -2.84 -6.42 -20.13
N HIS A 244 -2.65 -6.69 -21.39
CA HIS A 244 -1.51 -6.28 -22.21
C HIS A 244 -1.98 -5.85 -23.60
N PHE A 245 -1.17 -5.09 -24.29
CA PHE A 245 -1.34 -4.80 -25.70
C PHE A 245 -0.69 -5.92 -26.53
N GLY A 246 -1.04 -6.01 -27.81
CA GLY A 246 -0.47 -6.97 -28.75
C GLY A 246 -1.03 -8.39 -28.64
N GLU A 247 -0.34 -9.33 -29.28
CA GLU A 247 -0.74 -10.73 -29.36
C GLU A 247 -0.63 -11.44 -27.99
N SER A 248 -1.28 -12.61 -27.89
CA SER A 248 -1.19 -13.45 -26.70
C SER A 248 0.23 -14.00 -26.53
N LEU A 249 0.68 -14.17 -25.27
CA LEU A 249 1.91 -14.90 -24.94
C LEU A 249 1.94 -16.34 -25.47
N TYR A 250 0.78 -16.91 -25.77
CA TYR A 250 0.59 -18.26 -26.30
C TYR A 250 0.41 -18.28 -27.82
N ASP A 251 0.58 -17.12 -28.48
CA ASP A 251 0.54 -17.07 -29.94
C ASP A 251 1.78 -17.75 -30.51
N PRO A 252 1.66 -18.51 -31.65
CA PRO A 252 2.80 -19.14 -32.31
C PRO A 252 3.92 -18.16 -32.70
N SER A 253 3.60 -16.89 -32.90
CA SER A 253 4.59 -15.82 -33.19
C SER A 253 5.27 -15.23 -31.96
N SER A 254 4.84 -15.63 -30.74
CA SER A 254 5.40 -15.09 -29.50
C SER A 254 6.87 -15.48 -29.30
N TYR A 255 7.58 -14.68 -28.49
CA TYR A 255 8.97 -14.92 -28.12
C TYR A 255 9.25 -16.38 -27.71
N PHE A 256 8.33 -17.00 -26.97
CA PHE A 256 8.50 -18.34 -26.41
C PHE A 256 8.19 -19.48 -27.38
N LEU A 257 7.52 -19.21 -28.49
CA LEU A 257 7.04 -20.26 -29.40
C LEU A 257 7.56 -20.13 -30.83
N ARG A 258 7.86 -18.91 -31.28
CA ARG A 258 8.22 -18.64 -32.68
C ARG A 258 9.41 -19.46 -33.18
N PRO A 259 10.55 -19.61 -32.46
CA PRO A 259 11.68 -20.43 -32.94
C PRO A 259 11.31 -21.88 -33.27
N TYR A 260 10.36 -22.44 -32.53
CA TYR A 260 9.94 -23.84 -32.60
C TYR A 260 8.81 -24.06 -33.57
N LEU A 261 8.08 -23.04 -34.00
CA LEU A 261 6.87 -23.17 -34.82
C LEU A 261 6.93 -22.42 -36.15
N ASP A 262 7.82 -21.43 -36.31
CA ASP A 262 7.99 -20.70 -37.57
C ASP A 262 8.57 -21.62 -38.67
N PRO A 263 7.85 -21.84 -39.77
CA PRO A 263 8.32 -22.76 -40.85
C PRO A 263 9.69 -22.39 -41.45
N ASP A 264 10.07 -21.11 -41.37
CA ASP A 264 11.32 -20.62 -41.97
C ASP A 264 12.57 -21.05 -41.22
N VAL A 265 12.45 -21.46 -39.95
CA VAL A 265 13.58 -21.83 -39.09
C VAL A 265 13.37 -23.10 -38.29
N CYS A 266 12.12 -23.46 -37.96
CA CYS A 266 11.84 -24.49 -36.97
C CYS A 266 12.41 -25.90 -37.37
N TRP A 267 12.59 -26.16 -38.64
CA TRP A 267 13.12 -27.46 -39.12
C TRP A 267 14.64 -27.53 -39.13
N VAL A 268 15.30 -26.45 -39.53
CA VAL A 268 16.77 -26.39 -39.73
C VAL A 268 17.52 -25.59 -38.67
N GLY A 269 16.79 -24.98 -37.76
CA GLY A 269 17.31 -24.15 -36.70
C GLY A 269 17.35 -22.65 -37.03
N THR A 270 17.38 -21.83 -35.98
CA THR A 270 17.40 -20.36 -36.11
C THR A 270 18.68 -19.83 -36.75
N ALA A 271 19.82 -20.53 -36.61
CA ALA A 271 21.08 -20.14 -37.17
C ALA A 271 21.19 -20.43 -38.67
N SER A 272 20.49 -21.45 -39.16
CA SER A 272 20.57 -21.96 -40.53
C SER A 272 19.34 -21.64 -41.40
N GLY A 273 18.26 -21.11 -40.81
CA GLY A 273 17.03 -20.79 -41.51
C GLY A 273 17.02 -19.39 -42.12
N ASN A 274 15.87 -18.98 -42.62
CA ASN A 274 15.70 -17.73 -43.38
C ASN A 274 15.56 -16.46 -42.55
N TRP A 275 15.76 -16.53 -41.23
CA TRP A 275 15.77 -15.31 -40.44
C TRP A 275 17.01 -14.48 -40.70
N ASP A 276 16.86 -13.15 -40.73
CA ASP A 276 17.95 -12.20 -40.72
C ASP A 276 18.66 -12.15 -39.37
N ASP A 277 19.80 -11.46 -39.32
CA ASP A 277 20.61 -11.37 -38.11
C ASP A 277 19.90 -10.64 -36.97
N HIS A 278 19.11 -9.61 -37.28
CA HIS A 278 18.31 -8.89 -36.30
C HIS A 278 17.22 -9.76 -35.68
N THR A 279 16.43 -10.48 -36.52
CA THR A 279 15.43 -11.42 -36.03
C THR A 279 16.03 -12.50 -35.16
N ARG A 280 17.21 -13.03 -35.55
CA ARG A 280 17.89 -14.05 -34.74
C ARG A 280 18.27 -13.57 -33.34
N GLN A 281 18.66 -12.32 -33.20
CA GLN A 281 18.99 -11.71 -31.90
C GLN A 281 17.76 -11.51 -31.00
N GLN A 282 16.58 -11.37 -31.60
CA GLN A 282 15.33 -11.12 -30.86
C GLN A 282 14.66 -12.35 -30.26
N TYR A 283 15.10 -13.55 -30.62
CA TYR A 283 14.47 -14.80 -30.19
C TYR A 283 15.51 -15.79 -29.62
N PRO A 284 15.08 -16.75 -28.78
CA PRO A 284 15.94 -17.83 -28.33
C PRO A 284 16.51 -18.61 -29.51
N SER A 285 17.75 -19.04 -29.37
CA SER A 285 18.37 -19.96 -30.37
C SER A 285 17.74 -21.34 -30.27
N PHE A 286 17.49 -21.95 -31.40
CA PHE A 286 17.00 -23.34 -31.54
C PHE A 286 17.73 -24.06 -32.66
N GLU A 287 18.14 -25.29 -32.42
CA GLU A 287 18.94 -26.10 -33.39
C GLU A 287 18.08 -26.69 -34.52
N GLY A 288 16.77 -26.68 -34.38
CA GLY A 288 15.83 -27.21 -35.35
C GLY A 288 15.37 -28.64 -35.08
N TRP A 289 14.12 -28.92 -35.49
CA TRP A 289 13.52 -30.24 -35.25
C TRP A 289 14.21 -31.37 -35.96
N ASN A 290 14.93 -31.12 -37.09
CA ASN A 290 15.73 -32.13 -37.74
C ASN A 290 16.88 -32.60 -36.85
N THR A 291 17.62 -31.66 -36.25
CA THR A 291 18.73 -31.96 -35.33
C THR A 291 18.26 -32.68 -34.07
N VAL A 292 17.12 -32.20 -33.49
CA VAL A 292 16.49 -32.90 -32.35
C VAL A 292 16.11 -34.33 -32.70
N SER A 293 15.54 -34.58 -33.89
CA SER A 293 15.20 -35.91 -34.38
C SER A 293 16.44 -36.77 -34.54
N GLU A 294 17.48 -36.24 -35.15
CA GLU A 294 18.78 -36.95 -35.32
C GLU A 294 19.40 -37.32 -33.96
N ALA A 295 19.28 -36.43 -32.97
CA ALA A 295 19.79 -36.73 -31.64
C ALA A 295 19.03 -37.86 -30.93
N THR A 296 17.70 -37.95 -31.12
CA THR A 296 16.91 -39.06 -30.56
C THR A 296 17.20 -40.39 -31.26
N MET A 297 17.63 -40.38 -32.52
CA MET A 297 17.96 -41.57 -33.29
C MET A 297 19.43 -42.01 -33.12
N ALA A 298 20.26 -41.18 -32.54
CA ALA A 298 21.69 -41.42 -32.38
C ALA A 298 22.05 -42.14 -31.06
N ASP A 299 21.12 -42.26 -30.14
CA ASP A 299 21.31 -42.99 -28.90
C ASP A 299 20.93 -44.49 -29.03
N ASP A 300 21.19 -45.30 -28.01
CA ASP A 300 20.93 -46.75 -28.02
C ASP A 300 19.49 -47.12 -27.61
N ASP A 301 18.57 -46.11 -27.35
CA ASP A 301 17.20 -46.39 -26.94
C ASP A 301 16.18 -46.19 -28.10
N PRO A 302 15.74 -47.25 -28.76
CA PRO A 302 14.79 -47.12 -29.87
C PRO A 302 13.37 -46.73 -29.47
N ASN A 303 13.12 -46.58 -28.14
CA ASN A 303 11.78 -46.18 -27.68
C ASN A 303 11.61 -44.64 -27.64
N ASN A 304 12.68 -43.87 -27.80
CA ASN A 304 12.65 -42.43 -27.84
C ASN A 304 12.86 -41.87 -29.28
N ASP A 305 13.06 -42.73 -30.30
CA ASP A 305 13.21 -42.34 -31.70
C ASP A 305 12.03 -41.53 -32.20
N LEU A 306 12.27 -40.29 -32.59
CA LEU A 306 11.23 -39.34 -33.01
C LEU A 306 11.54 -38.79 -34.39
N THR A 307 10.58 -38.79 -35.30
CA THR A 307 10.67 -37.95 -36.50
C THR A 307 10.59 -36.46 -36.14
N PRO A 308 11.10 -35.53 -36.98
CA PRO A 308 11.04 -34.11 -36.71
C PRO A 308 9.61 -33.61 -36.40
N GLY A 309 8.62 -34.09 -37.16
CA GLY A 309 7.22 -33.77 -36.95
C GLY A 309 6.64 -34.34 -35.64
N ALA A 310 7.10 -35.52 -35.21
CA ALA A 310 6.71 -36.11 -33.93
C ALA A 310 7.30 -35.30 -32.75
N ALA A 311 8.57 -34.91 -32.85
CA ALA A 311 9.22 -34.06 -31.86
C ALA A 311 8.50 -32.71 -31.68
N GLN A 312 8.19 -32.03 -32.80
CA GLN A 312 7.42 -30.79 -32.76
C GLN A 312 6.02 -31.01 -32.16
N HIS A 313 5.36 -32.13 -32.42
CA HIS A 313 4.04 -32.43 -31.88
C HIS A 313 4.09 -32.64 -30.36
N ILE A 314 5.12 -33.32 -29.84
CA ILE A 314 5.34 -33.47 -28.43
C ILE A 314 5.62 -32.10 -27.79
N PHE A 315 6.46 -31.27 -28.41
CA PHE A 315 6.70 -29.89 -27.98
C PHE A 315 5.40 -29.11 -27.87
N LYS A 316 4.53 -29.13 -28.89
CA LYS A 316 3.20 -28.46 -28.84
C LYS A 316 2.33 -28.97 -27.70
N TRP A 317 2.41 -30.28 -27.40
CA TRP A 317 1.69 -30.86 -26.27
C TRP A 317 2.22 -30.31 -24.94
N GLN A 318 3.53 -30.26 -24.77
CA GLN A 318 4.21 -29.79 -23.57
C GLN A 318 3.99 -28.27 -23.32
N HIS A 319 3.82 -27.50 -24.41
CA HIS A 319 3.65 -26.03 -24.38
C HIS A 319 2.21 -25.62 -24.61
N ARG A 320 1.25 -26.51 -24.38
CA ARG A 320 -0.14 -26.13 -24.41
C ARG A 320 -0.47 -25.23 -23.24
N ARG A 321 -1.26 -24.19 -23.49
CA ARG A 321 -1.74 -23.33 -22.43
C ARG A 321 -2.76 -24.06 -21.53
N LYS A 322 -2.84 -23.69 -20.28
CA LYS A 322 -3.83 -24.21 -19.34
C LYS A 322 -5.28 -23.94 -19.79
N GLY A 323 -5.48 -22.91 -20.57
CA GLY A 323 -6.76 -22.38 -21.05
C GLY A 323 -6.76 -20.86 -20.89
N ASP A 324 -7.76 -20.20 -21.46
CA ASP A 324 -7.96 -18.76 -21.24
C ASP A 324 -8.50 -18.51 -19.85
N ILE A 325 -8.08 -17.40 -19.24
CA ILE A 325 -8.72 -16.92 -18.03
C ILE A 325 -10.03 -16.23 -18.45
N ILE A 326 -11.15 -16.91 -18.21
CA ILE A 326 -12.49 -16.42 -18.51
C ILE A 326 -13.16 -15.71 -17.32
N LEU A 327 -12.40 -15.52 -16.23
CA LEU A 327 -12.88 -14.86 -15.03
C LEU A 327 -12.94 -13.34 -15.24
N PRO A 328 -13.99 -12.65 -14.75
CA PRO A 328 -14.07 -11.19 -14.79
C PRO A 328 -13.23 -10.58 -13.65
N ASP A 329 -12.83 -9.33 -13.83
CA ASP A 329 -12.49 -8.51 -12.66
C ASP A 329 -13.80 -8.01 -12.04
N TYR A 330 -13.94 -8.15 -10.71
CA TYR A 330 -15.10 -7.62 -10.00
C TYR A 330 -14.73 -7.02 -8.65
N ASN A 331 -15.62 -6.16 -8.16
CA ASN A 331 -15.58 -5.62 -6.81
C ASN A 331 -17.02 -5.52 -6.26
N VAL A 332 -17.23 -6.09 -5.07
CA VAL A 332 -18.50 -6.01 -4.35
C VAL A 332 -18.22 -5.35 -3.00
N ASP A 333 -18.95 -4.30 -2.70
CA ASP A 333 -18.82 -3.55 -1.47
C ASP A 333 -20.22 -3.32 -0.87
N LEU A 334 -20.44 -3.88 0.31
CA LEU A 334 -21.72 -3.87 1.01
C LEU A 334 -21.56 -3.22 2.38
N SER A 335 -22.55 -2.45 2.78
CA SER A 335 -22.64 -1.83 4.10
C SER A 335 -24.11 -1.80 4.52
N PHE A 336 -24.40 -2.27 5.72
CA PHE A 336 -25.76 -2.29 6.26
C PHE A 336 -25.73 -2.17 7.78
N GLY A 337 -26.59 -1.31 8.33
CA GLY A 337 -26.68 -1.11 9.77
C GLY A 337 -28.02 -0.54 10.21
N GLY A 338 -28.25 -0.63 11.52
CA GLY A 338 -29.48 -0.15 12.17
C GLY A 338 -29.65 -0.71 13.59
N PRO A 339 -30.83 -0.50 14.21
CA PRO A 339 -31.10 -1.04 15.52
C PRO A 339 -31.15 -2.57 15.51
N VAL A 340 -30.63 -3.22 16.57
CA VAL A 340 -30.79 -4.65 16.73
C VAL A 340 -32.27 -4.97 17.06
N PRO A 341 -32.96 -5.78 16.25
CA PRO A 341 -34.40 -6.02 16.42
C PRO A 341 -34.72 -6.50 17.83
N ILE A 342 -35.86 -6.02 18.40
CA ILE A 342 -36.45 -6.42 19.67
C ILE A 342 -35.67 -5.97 20.91
N ILE A 343 -34.34 -6.06 20.93
CA ILE A 343 -33.52 -5.87 22.13
C ILE A 343 -32.80 -4.51 22.17
N SER A 344 -32.85 -3.70 21.10
CA SER A 344 -32.12 -2.43 20.99
C SER A 344 -32.35 -1.53 22.20
N SER A 345 -33.57 -1.15 22.50
CA SER A 345 -33.91 -0.25 23.60
C SER A 345 -33.59 -0.80 25.00
N PHE A 346 -33.61 -2.12 25.19
CA PHE A 346 -33.27 -2.78 26.48
C PHE A 346 -31.75 -2.78 26.74
N LEU A 347 -30.94 -2.69 25.70
CA LEU A 347 -29.48 -2.76 25.76
C LEU A 347 -28.83 -1.43 25.33
N GLY A 348 -29.40 -0.27 25.75
CA GLY A 348 -28.82 1.04 25.50
C GLY A 348 -28.73 1.36 24.02
N ASP A 349 -29.86 1.31 23.32
CA ASP A 349 -29.95 1.55 21.87
C ASP A 349 -28.92 0.76 21.06
N LEU A 350 -28.87 -0.54 21.38
CA LEU A 350 -27.96 -1.48 20.72
C LEU A 350 -28.20 -1.49 19.23
N ARG A 351 -27.16 -1.11 18.49
CA ARG A 351 -27.16 -1.05 17.03
C ARG A 351 -26.00 -1.81 16.44
N PHE A 352 -26.18 -2.25 15.23
CA PHE A 352 -25.16 -2.97 14.49
C PHE A 352 -24.82 -2.25 13.19
N HIS A 353 -23.61 -2.50 12.74
CA HIS A 353 -23.16 -2.19 11.40
C HIS A 353 -22.35 -3.36 10.86
N LEU A 354 -22.78 -3.90 9.73
CA LEU A 354 -22.13 -4.98 8.98
C LEU A 354 -21.59 -4.41 7.68
N SER A 355 -20.34 -4.68 7.37
CA SER A 355 -19.76 -4.37 6.06
C SER A 355 -19.03 -5.57 5.49
N HIS A 356 -19.11 -5.71 4.16
CA HIS A 356 -18.43 -6.74 3.41
C HIS A 356 -17.81 -6.14 2.15
N PHE A 357 -16.55 -6.47 1.93
CA PHE A 357 -15.82 -6.10 0.72
C PHE A 357 -15.22 -7.35 0.11
N SER A 358 -15.36 -7.50 -1.20
CA SER A 358 -14.78 -8.60 -1.96
C SER A 358 -14.30 -8.08 -3.31
N GLN A 359 -13.08 -8.43 -3.68
CA GLN A 359 -12.53 -8.09 -4.99
C GLN A 359 -11.83 -9.28 -5.63
N GLN A 360 -11.87 -9.34 -6.95
CA GLN A 360 -11.11 -10.25 -7.79
C GLN A 360 -10.39 -9.46 -8.87
N ASN A 361 -9.06 -9.59 -8.90
CA ASN A 361 -8.20 -9.06 -9.96
C ASN A 361 -7.54 -10.24 -10.67
N VAL A 362 -7.93 -10.44 -11.90
CA VAL A 362 -7.43 -11.56 -12.72
C VAL A 362 -6.00 -11.30 -13.14
N PHE A 363 -5.16 -12.32 -13.17
CA PHE A 363 -3.77 -12.21 -13.61
C PHE A 363 -3.65 -12.08 -15.14
N ILE A 364 -2.48 -11.67 -15.61
CA ILE A 364 -2.20 -11.52 -17.05
C ILE A 364 -2.08 -12.88 -17.75
N PHE A 365 -1.66 -13.91 -17.05
CA PHE A 365 -1.64 -15.30 -17.48
C PHE A 365 -1.86 -16.25 -16.29
N PRO A 366 -2.31 -17.50 -16.53
CA PRO A 366 -2.59 -18.46 -15.47
C PRO A 366 -1.35 -18.88 -14.69
N LEU A 367 -1.46 -18.86 -13.37
CA LEU A 367 -0.51 -19.44 -12.42
C LEU A 367 -1.16 -20.61 -11.66
N SER A 368 -0.66 -20.95 -10.46
CA SER A 368 -1.35 -21.88 -9.55
C SER A 368 -2.75 -21.41 -9.15
N ARG A 369 -2.99 -20.08 -9.23
CA ARG A 369 -4.29 -19.40 -9.24
C ARG A 369 -4.36 -18.45 -10.42
N ASP A 370 -5.56 -18.14 -10.87
CA ASP A 370 -5.79 -17.27 -12.02
C ASP A 370 -6.05 -15.80 -11.62
N SER A 371 -6.14 -15.52 -10.32
CA SER A 371 -6.48 -14.19 -9.80
C SER A 371 -5.96 -13.95 -8.37
N TYR A 372 -5.80 -12.67 -8.05
CA TYR A 372 -5.78 -12.17 -6.68
C TYR A 372 -7.21 -11.96 -6.20
N ASN A 373 -7.56 -12.54 -5.06
CA ASN A 373 -8.84 -12.36 -4.41
C ASN A 373 -8.63 -11.87 -2.99
N ASP A 374 -9.42 -10.87 -2.57
CA ASP A 374 -9.38 -10.35 -1.21
C ASP A 374 -10.81 -10.10 -0.71
N GLU A 375 -11.14 -10.70 0.42
CA GLU A 375 -12.46 -10.66 1.03
C GLU A 375 -12.34 -10.25 2.49
N VAL A 376 -13.18 -9.31 2.92
CA VAL A 376 -13.24 -8.92 4.33
C VAL A 376 -14.67 -8.65 4.76
N THR A 377 -15.02 -9.18 5.91
CA THR A 377 -16.29 -8.90 6.60
C THR A 377 -16.00 -8.28 7.94
N ASN A 378 -16.63 -7.16 8.23
CA ASN A 378 -16.50 -6.46 9.50
C ASN A 378 -17.89 -6.28 10.13
N ILE A 379 -18.02 -6.60 11.41
CA ILE A 379 -19.20 -6.36 12.21
C ILE A 379 -18.87 -5.46 13.39
N ARG A 380 -19.66 -4.43 13.60
CA ARG A 380 -19.58 -3.53 14.73
C ARG A 380 -20.92 -3.51 15.47
N LEU A 381 -20.85 -3.68 16.78
CA LEU A 381 -21.99 -3.54 17.68
C LEU A 381 -21.72 -2.35 18.59
N THR A 382 -22.68 -1.44 18.71
CA THR A 382 -22.55 -0.25 19.56
C THR A 382 -23.76 -0.16 20.47
N SER A 383 -23.52 0.07 21.76
CA SER A 383 -24.54 0.24 22.80
C SER A 383 -24.19 1.45 23.65
N ASP A 384 -25.15 2.33 23.87
CA ASP A 384 -25.06 3.45 24.80
C ASP A 384 -25.55 2.94 26.18
N LEU A 385 -24.64 2.27 26.93
CA LEU A 385 -24.97 1.65 28.25
C LEU A 385 -25.56 2.63 29.26
N SER A 386 -25.23 3.92 29.10
CA SER A 386 -25.86 5.03 29.78
C SER A 386 -25.67 6.30 28.96
N SER A 387 -26.29 7.43 29.36
CA SER A 387 -26.08 8.74 28.74
C SER A 387 -24.62 9.20 28.71
N ARG A 388 -23.73 8.56 29.47
CA ARG A 388 -22.32 8.89 29.60
C ARG A 388 -21.36 7.78 29.20
N MET A 389 -21.85 6.58 28.91
CA MET A 389 -20.99 5.41 28.68
C MET A 389 -21.44 4.63 27.46
N ARG A 390 -20.52 4.50 26.50
CA ARG A 390 -20.70 3.76 25.25
C ARG A 390 -19.76 2.57 25.18
N LEU A 391 -20.29 1.42 24.81
CA LEU A 391 -19.55 0.20 24.50
C LEU A 391 -19.60 -0.06 22.99
N THR A 392 -18.46 -0.32 22.38
CA THR A 392 -18.35 -0.79 20.99
C THR A 392 -17.60 -2.11 20.95
N LEU A 393 -18.20 -3.11 20.32
CA LEU A 393 -17.55 -4.38 20.01
C LEU A 393 -17.35 -4.46 18.50
N THR A 394 -16.18 -4.90 18.08
CA THR A 394 -15.83 -5.03 16.65
C THR A 394 -15.23 -6.40 16.38
N GLY A 395 -15.71 -7.04 15.32
CA GLY A 395 -15.16 -8.29 14.81
C GLY A 395 -14.82 -8.15 13.33
N LEU A 396 -13.67 -8.72 12.90
CA LEU A 396 -13.26 -8.75 11.50
C LEU A 396 -12.82 -10.17 11.14
N TYR A 397 -13.23 -10.60 9.95
CA TYR A 397 -12.69 -11.76 9.27
C TYR A 397 -12.28 -11.36 7.85
N GLY A 398 -11.00 -11.57 7.50
CA GLY A 398 -10.45 -11.31 6.19
C GLY A 398 -9.78 -12.56 5.61
N LEU A 399 -9.84 -12.71 4.29
CA LEU A 399 -9.20 -13.78 3.55
C LEU A 399 -8.64 -13.26 2.23
N THR A 400 -7.32 -13.31 2.11
CA THR A 400 -6.63 -13.02 0.86
C THR A 400 -6.16 -14.33 0.23
N ARG A 401 -6.50 -14.55 -1.05
CA ARG A 401 -6.07 -15.71 -1.83
C ARG A 401 -5.29 -15.24 -3.05
N SER A 402 -4.05 -15.68 -3.18
CA SER A 402 -3.19 -15.32 -4.30
C SER A 402 -2.07 -16.35 -4.50
N VAL A 403 -0.98 -15.92 -5.06
CA VAL A 403 0.21 -16.72 -5.36
C VAL A 403 1.42 -16.07 -4.71
N SER A 404 2.28 -16.87 -4.08
CA SER A 404 3.55 -16.42 -3.52
C SER A 404 4.53 -16.06 -4.64
N PRO A 405 5.21 -14.91 -4.59
CA PRO A 405 6.26 -14.56 -5.56
C PRO A 405 7.56 -15.36 -5.35
N TYR A 406 7.66 -16.12 -4.27
CA TYR A 406 8.88 -16.87 -3.92
C TYR A 406 8.80 -18.30 -4.44
N ASN A 407 9.83 -18.72 -5.13
CA ASN A 407 9.91 -20.08 -5.69
C ASN A 407 10.85 -20.99 -4.89
N TRP A 408 12.15 -21.02 -5.19
CA TRP A 408 13.07 -22.00 -4.63
C TRP A 408 14.27 -21.43 -3.86
N LYS A 409 14.56 -20.13 -4.03
CA LYS A 409 15.75 -19.51 -3.41
C LYS A 409 15.46 -18.80 -2.10
N VAL A 410 14.22 -18.41 -1.87
CA VAL A 410 13.84 -17.54 -0.73
C VAL A 410 12.65 -18.14 -0.01
N THR A 411 12.71 -18.21 1.31
CA THR A 411 11.57 -18.60 2.15
C THR A 411 10.45 -17.56 2.04
N PRO A 412 9.17 -17.97 1.89
CA PRO A 412 8.05 -17.03 1.85
C PRO A 412 8.02 -16.08 3.06
N THR A 413 7.68 -14.83 2.80
CA THR A 413 7.58 -13.79 3.86
C THR A 413 6.13 -13.37 4.13
N GLY A 414 5.16 -14.00 3.48
CA GLY A 414 3.75 -13.62 3.53
C GLY A 414 3.34 -12.62 2.45
N SER A 415 4.27 -12.15 1.61
CA SER A 415 3.93 -11.34 0.43
C SER A 415 3.28 -12.20 -0.64
N VAL A 416 2.34 -11.61 -1.38
CA VAL A 416 1.61 -12.25 -2.49
C VAL A 416 1.59 -11.35 -3.73
N LEU A 417 1.33 -11.94 -4.89
CA LEU A 417 1.16 -11.21 -6.14
C LEU A 417 -0.21 -10.52 -6.15
N GLU A 418 -0.24 -9.22 -6.46
CA GLU A 418 -1.45 -8.39 -6.41
C GLU A 418 -1.74 -7.67 -7.73
N SER A 419 -0.70 -7.37 -8.54
CA SER A 419 -0.81 -6.53 -9.72
C SER A 419 -0.37 -7.21 -11.01
N THR A 420 -0.89 -6.72 -12.15
CA THR A 420 -0.50 -7.14 -13.51
C THR A 420 1.02 -7.09 -13.70
N TYR A 421 1.66 -5.98 -13.30
CA TYR A 421 3.10 -5.80 -13.44
C TYR A 421 3.91 -6.82 -12.64
N GLN A 422 3.52 -7.13 -11.40
CA GLN A 422 4.23 -8.14 -10.58
C GLN A 422 4.18 -9.52 -11.22
N VAL A 423 3.03 -9.91 -11.79
CA VAL A 423 2.88 -11.20 -12.48
C VAL A 423 3.67 -11.22 -13.79
N ALA A 424 3.60 -10.16 -14.60
CA ALA A 424 4.36 -10.04 -15.84
C ALA A 424 5.87 -10.12 -15.58
N ASN A 425 6.35 -9.46 -14.54
CA ASN A 425 7.77 -9.42 -14.18
C ASN A 425 8.35 -10.79 -13.74
N LEU A 426 7.51 -11.78 -13.44
CA LEU A 426 7.99 -13.14 -13.18
C LEU A 426 8.70 -13.74 -14.40
N LEU A 427 8.34 -13.33 -15.62
CA LEU A 427 8.92 -13.85 -16.87
C LEU A 427 10.34 -13.33 -17.14
N ASN A 428 10.79 -12.30 -16.44
CA ASN A 428 12.17 -11.78 -16.54
C ASN A 428 13.22 -12.68 -15.87
N SER A 429 12.85 -13.88 -15.46
CA SER A 429 13.81 -14.85 -14.94
C SER A 429 14.29 -15.78 -16.03
N SER A 430 15.48 -16.38 -15.87
CA SER A 430 16.03 -17.42 -16.76
C SER A 430 15.11 -18.65 -16.94
N SER A 431 13.98 -18.69 -16.26
CA SER A 431 12.98 -19.76 -16.31
C SER A 431 11.64 -19.29 -16.88
N GLY A 432 11.60 -18.23 -17.68
CA GLY A 432 10.38 -17.62 -18.21
C GLY A 432 9.44 -18.59 -18.93
N ASN A 433 9.99 -19.47 -19.80
CA ASN A 433 9.22 -20.54 -20.44
C ASN A 433 8.54 -21.47 -19.44
N ALA A 434 9.29 -21.89 -18.41
CA ALA A 434 8.76 -22.74 -17.35
C ALA A 434 7.62 -22.08 -16.58
N ILE A 435 7.71 -20.77 -16.34
CA ILE A 435 6.67 -20.02 -15.63
C ILE A 435 5.40 -19.96 -16.46
N LEU A 436 5.51 -19.64 -17.76
CA LEU A 436 4.37 -19.47 -18.65
C LEU A 436 3.60 -20.76 -18.89
N PHE A 437 4.29 -21.87 -19.11
CA PHE A 437 3.67 -23.15 -19.45
C PHE A 437 3.45 -24.09 -18.26
N MET A 438 4.06 -23.79 -17.11
CA MET A 438 3.88 -24.55 -15.86
C MET A 438 3.13 -23.69 -14.81
N PRO A 439 1.81 -23.69 -14.81
CA PRO A 439 1.03 -22.81 -13.93
C PRO A 439 1.29 -23.05 -12.44
N GLY A 440 1.78 -24.24 -12.06
CA GLY A 440 2.15 -24.58 -10.68
C GLY A 440 3.55 -24.19 -10.25
N ASN A 441 4.29 -23.40 -11.02
CA ASN A 441 5.67 -23.01 -10.72
C ASN A 441 5.80 -22.22 -9.40
N PHE A 442 4.77 -21.46 -9.03
CA PHE A 442 4.70 -20.73 -7.78
C PHE A 442 3.59 -21.27 -6.88
N SER A 443 3.83 -21.27 -5.57
CA SER A 443 2.91 -21.82 -4.58
C SER A 443 1.68 -20.94 -4.38
N PRO A 444 0.47 -21.49 -4.31
CA PRO A 444 -0.71 -20.76 -3.88
C PRO A 444 -0.59 -20.37 -2.41
N THR A 445 -1.12 -19.21 -2.06
CA THR A 445 -1.07 -18.66 -0.70
C THR A 445 -2.42 -18.15 -0.28
N ASP A 446 -2.85 -18.53 0.92
CA ASP A 446 -3.99 -17.99 1.63
C ASP A 446 -3.52 -17.25 2.89
N ILE A 447 -4.08 -16.06 3.16
CA ILE A 447 -3.80 -15.29 4.37
C ILE A 447 -5.12 -15.03 5.08
N TYR A 448 -5.28 -15.60 6.25
CA TYR A 448 -6.45 -15.43 7.10
C TYR A 448 -6.19 -14.35 8.14
N ARG A 449 -7.09 -13.39 8.26
CA ARG A 449 -7.04 -12.31 9.24
C ARG A 449 -8.27 -12.33 10.11
N LYS A 450 -8.06 -12.32 11.41
CA LYS A 450 -9.13 -12.39 12.42
C LYS A 450 -8.88 -11.32 13.47
N MET A 451 -9.86 -10.46 13.71
CA MET A 451 -9.77 -9.45 14.76
C MET A 451 -11.02 -9.46 15.60
N ILE A 452 -10.83 -9.30 16.89
CA ILE A 452 -11.88 -8.99 17.85
C ILE A 452 -11.39 -7.83 18.73
N GLY A 453 -12.26 -6.86 18.96
CA GLY A 453 -11.93 -5.70 19.76
C GLY A 453 -13.12 -5.19 20.54
N ALA A 454 -12.83 -4.59 21.67
CA ALA A 454 -13.79 -3.89 22.51
C ALA A 454 -13.27 -2.49 22.81
N LYS A 455 -14.13 -1.48 22.70
CA LYS A 455 -13.87 -0.09 23.06
C LYS A 455 -14.94 0.40 24.00
N VAL A 456 -14.52 0.98 25.12
CA VAL A 456 -15.37 1.68 26.08
C VAL A 456 -15.02 3.17 26.02
N ASN A 457 -16.00 4.02 25.75
CA ASN A 457 -15.91 5.46 25.91
C ASN A 457 -16.80 5.88 27.08
N HIS A 458 -16.25 6.62 28.05
CA HIS A 458 -17.02 7.05 29.23
C HIS A 458 -16.74 8.51 29.58
N MET A 459 -17.79 9.32 29.56
CA MET A 459 -17.79 10.72 30.00
C MET A 459 -17.96 10.74 31.52
N VAL A 460 -16.88 10.92 32.26
CA VAL A 460 -16.90 10.99 33.74
C VAL A 460 -17.54 12.29 34.22
N LYS A 461 -17.17 13.42 33.54
CA LYS A 461 -17.71 14.78 33.74
C LYS A 461 -17.83 15.47 32.38
N PRO A 462 -18.54 16.60 32.27
CA PRO A 462 -18.64 17.33 31.00
C PRO A 462 -17.29 17.74 30.38
N ASP A 463 -16.25 17.85 31.18
CA ASP A 463 -14.89 18.25 30.84
C ASP A 463 -13.88 17.08 30.85
N LEU A 464 -14.34 15.87 31.25
CA LEU A 464 -13.46 14.72 31.47
C LEU A 464 -14.06 13.43 30.91
N PHE A 465 -13.37 12.78 29.95
CA PHE A 465 -13.75 11.46 29.45
C PHE A 465 -12.55 10.55 29.25
N TYR A 466 -12.82 9.25 29.14
CA TYR A 466 -11.81 8.26 28.77
C TYR A 466 -12.27 7.28 27.70
N ASP A 467 -11.33 6.77 26.91
CA ASP A 467 -11.44 5.63 26.02
C ASP A 467 -10.58 4.47 26.52
N MET A 468 -11.10 3.27 26.50
CA MET A 468 -10.35 2.02 26.72
C MET A 468 -10.53 1.10 25.54
N ILE A 469 -9.43 0.59 24.99
CA ILE A 469 -9.42 -0.32 23.85
C ILE A 469 -8.68 -1.59 24.23
N ILE A 470 -9.30 -2.74 23.96
CA ILE A 470 -8.67 -4.05 24.01
C ILE A 470 -8.90 -4.69 22.63
N GLN A 471 -7.85 -5.16 22.00
CA GLN A 471 -7.87 -5.74 20.66
C GLN A 471 -7.01 -7.00 20.61
N ILE A 472 -7.48 -8.02 19.94
CA ILE A 472 -6.69 -9.18 19.53
C ILE A 472 -6.79 -9.25 18.00
N PHE A 473 -5.66 -9.15 17.32
CA PHE A 473 -5.53 -9.28 15.87
C PHE A 473 -4.60 -10.43 15.53
N GLN A 474 -5.06 -11.37 14.72
CA GLN A 474 -4.32 -12.55 14.34
C GLN A 474 -4.26 -12.69 12.83
N ASN A 475 -3.05 -12.94 12.30
CA ASN A 475 -2.81 -13.28 10.91
C ASN A 475 -2.24 -14.69 10.84
N GLU A 476 -2.80 -15.51 9.96
CA GLU A 476 -2.36 -16.88 9.67
C GLU A 476 -2.03 -16.97 8.19
N TYR A 477 -0.83 -17.42 7.86
CA TYR A 477 -0.33 -17.59 6.50
C TYR A 477 -0.33 -19.06 6.15
N ASP A 478 -0.83 -19.37 4.98
CA ASP A 478 -0.88 -20.73 4.45
C ASP A 478 -0.40 -20.73 2.98
N THR A 479 0.91 -20.92 2.79
CA THR A 479 1.49 -21.18 1.48
C THR A 479 1.73 -22.66 1.35
N TYR A 480 1.14 -23.27 0.31
CA TYR A 480 1.09 -24.73 0.16
C TYR A 480 1.37 -25.15 -1.29
N GLN A 481 1.62 -26.44 -1.51
CA GLN A 481 1.75 -26.99 -2.86
C GLN A 481 0.37 -26.99 -3.57
N MET A 482 0.40 -26.85 -4.89
CA MET A 482 -0.81 -27.12 -5.67
C MET A 482 -1.11 -28.63 -5.65
N ARG A 483 -2.27 -29.03 -6.23
CA ARG A 483 -2.63 -30.44 -6.35
C ARG A 483 -1.52 -31.24 -7.04
N ASP A 484 -1.35 -32.49 -6.60
CA ASP A 484 -0.41 -33.40 -7.22
C ASP A 484 -0.76 -33.66 -8.69
N ARG A 485 0.26 -33.97 -9.48
CA ARG A 485 0.11 -34.39 -10.87
C ARG A 485 -0.58 -35.75 -10.88
N ASP A 486 -1.59 -35.87 -11.73
CA ASP A 486 -2.23 -37.15 -11.98
C ASP A 486 -1.43 -37.98 -13.00
N THR A 487 -0.51 -38.80 -12.48
CA THR A 487 0.32 -39.68 -13.33
C THR A 487 -0.43 -40.92 -13.83
N SER A 488 -1.65 -41.18 -13.38
CA SER A 488 -2.52 -42.25 -13.87
C SER A 488 -3.22 -41.88 -15.17
N ARG A 489 -3.33 -40.62 -15.49
CA ARG A 489 -3.91 -40.15 -16.77
C ARG A 489 -2.89 -40.33 -17.85
N VAL A 490 -3.26 -41.14 -18.87
CA VAL A 490 -2.44 -41.40 -20.03
C VAL A 490 -3.10 -40.84 -21.27
N PHE A 491 -2.38 -39.99 -21.97
CA PHE A 491 -2.77 -39.40 -23.24
C PHE A 491 -1.90 -40.00 -24.34
N ASN A 492 -2.49 -40.66 -25.30
CA ASN A 492 -1.76 -41.13 -26.49
C ASN A 492 -1.71 -39.96 -27.49
N ILE A 493 -0.57 -39.29 -27.57
CA ILE A 493 -0.41 -38.10 -28.43
C ILE A 493 0.14 -38.45 -29.80
N LEU A 494 0.83 -39.58 -29.91
CA LEU A 494 1.31 -40.16 -31.14
C LEU A 494 1.25 -41.70 -31.02
N PRO A 495 1.20 -42.48 -32.10
CA PRO A 495 1.29 -43.92 -32.03
C PRO A 495 2.51 -44.38 -31.23
N GLY A 496 2.29 -45.08 -30.12
CA GLY A 496 3.36 -45.54 -29.24
C GLY A 496 3.85 -44.52 -28.17
N VAL A 497 3.51 -43.24 -28.27
CA VAL A 497 3.93 -42.20 -27.31
C VAL A 497 2.79 -41.89 -26.36
N ASN A 498 2.94 -42.32 -25.12
CA ASN A 498 1.98 -42.07 -24.06
C ASN A 498 2.60 -41.11 -23.05
N VAL A 499 1.88 -40.07 -22.70
CA VAL A 499 2.27 -39.03 -21.75
C VAL A 499 1.24 -38.85 -20.69
N ASP A 500 1.63 -38.37 -19.51
CA ASP A 500 0.73 -37.97 -18.44
C ASP A 500 0.18 -36.55 -18.67
N GLU A 501 -0.46 -35.96 -17.65
CA GLU A 501 -0.99 -34.60 -17.76
C GLU A 501 0.07 -33.47 -17.70
N ALA A 502 1.38 -33.83 -17.65
CA ALA A 502 2.44 -32.81 -17.62
C ALA A 502 2.17 -31.67 -18.64
N PRO A 503 2.49 -30.45 -18.35
CA PRO A 503 3.19 -29.91 -17.16
C PRO A 503 2.28 -29.56 -15.97
N TYR A 504 1.03 -29.97 -15.98
CA TYR A 504 0.04 -29.59 -14.96
C TYR A 504 0.15 -30.45 -13.71
N GLY A 505 -0.22 -29.87 -12.57
CA GLY A 505 -0.10 -30.51 -11.25
C GLY A 505 1.33 -30.47 -10.69
N TYR A 506 1.42 -30.65 -9.37
CA TYR A 506 2.69 -30.70 -8.66
C TYR A 506 3.39 -32.07 -8.90
N TRP A 507 4.68 -32.02 -9.17
CA TRP A 507 5.56 -33.19 -9.27
C TRP A 507 6.85 -32.87 -8.54
N GLY A 508 7.15 -33.57 -7.45
CA GLY A 508 8.28 -33.32 -6.56
C GLY A 508 9.66 -33.44 -7.18
N TYR A 509 9.76 -33.95 -8.40
CA TYR A 509 11.01 -34.18 -9.14
C TYR A 509 11.05 -33.29 -10.38
N SER A 510 12.24 -32.84 -10.77
CA SER A 510 12.41 -32.12 -12.02
C SER A 510 12.16 -33.04 -13.20
N THR A 511 11.30 -32.67 -14.12
CA THR A 511 11.03 -33.36 -15.37
C THR A 511 11.45 -32.46 -16.52
N THR A 512 12.33 -32.94 -17.40
CA THR A 512 12.71 -32.26 -18.64
C THR A 512 11.92 -32.82 -19.81
N GLY A 513 11.55 -31.97 -20.75
CA GLY A 513 10.97 -32.34 -22.01
C GLY A 513 11.98 -32.25 -23.16
N ILE A 514 11.45 -32.15 -24.37
CA ILE A 514 12.25 -31.91 -25.56
C ILE A 514 12.98 -30.57 -25.42
N ASP A 515 14.19 -30.52 -25.95
CA ASP A 515 15.05 -29.34 -25.91
C ASP A 515 15.39 -28.85 -24.48
N GLY A 516 15.48 -29.81 -23.52
CA GLY A 516 15.83 -29.49 -22.13
C GLY A 516 14.81 -28.69 -21.37
N MET A 517 13.63 -28.37 -21.93
CA MET A 517 12.60 -27.65 -21.25
C MET A 517 12.04 -28.42 -20.06
N ARG A 518 11.82 -27.69 -18.97
CA ARG A 518 11.23 -28.28 -17.77
C ARG A 518 9.71 -28.41 -17.93
N LEU A 519 9.19 -29.56 -17.61
CA LEU A 519 7.79 -29.93 -17.71
C LEU A 519 7.15 -30.10 -16.34
N GLY A 520 7.35 -29.18 -15.48
CA GLY A 520 6.89 -29.24 -14.10
C GLY A 520 7.98 -29.76 -13.17
N GLY A 521 7.65 -30.07 -11.94
CA GLY A 521 8.59 -30.59 -10.97
C GLY A 521 8.75 -29.69 -9.74
N TRP A 522 9.94 -29.62 -9.20
CA TRP A 522 10.29 -29.09 -7.89
C TRP A 522 10.15 -27.57 -7.70
N MET A 523 9.68 -26.82 -8.67
CA MET A 523 9.66 -25.35 -8.58
C MET A 523 8.61 -24.79 -7.58
N ASN A 524 7.57 -25.54 -7.29
CA ASN A 524 6.56 -25.20 -6.29
C ASN A 524 7.02 -25.59 -4.86
N LEU A 525 8.07 -24.94 -4.36
CA LEU A 525 8.76 -25.35 -3.13
C LEU A 525 8.44 -24.49 -1.90
N GLY A 526 7.97 -23.27 -2.08
CA GLY A 526 7.71 -22.36 -0.95
C GLY A 526 6.58 -22.86 -0.05
N ARG A 527 6.81 -22.83 1.26
CA ARG A 527 5.84 -23.19 2.31
C ARG A 527 5.87 -22.12 3.37
N ASP A 528 4.69 -21.67 3.82
CA ASP A 528 4.57 -20.76 4.95
C ASP A 528 3.38 -21.17 5.77
N LYS A 529 3.61 -21.57 7.02
CA LYS A 529 2.60 -21.94 8.02
C LYS A 529 2.69 -21.03 9.24
N SER A 530 3.10 -19.80 8.99
CA SER A 530 3.35 -18.81 10.04
C SER A 530 2.03 -18.28 10.61
N LYS A 531 2.12 -17.87 11.88
CA LYS A 531 1.02 -17.24 12.60
C LYS A 531 1.58 -16.14 13.46
N ASN A 532 0.98 -14.96 13.41
CA ASN A 532 1.24 -13.89 14.35
C ASN A 532 -0.05 -13.40 14.98
N ARG A 533 0.00 -13.15 16.27
CA ARG A 533 -1.10 -12.59 17.06
C ARG A 533 -0.61 -11.38 17.82
N THR A 534 -1.30 -10.27 17.63
CA THR A 534 -1.08 -9.01 18.33
C THR A 534 -2.21 -8.76 19.31
N THR A 535 -1.88 -8.57 20.59
CA THR A 535 -2.83 -8.11 21.61
C THR A 535 -2.48 -6.69 21.98
N LEU A 536 -3.39 -5.76 21.72
CA LEU A 536 -3.28 -4.34 22.05
C LEU A 536 -4.19 -4.04 23.26
N ILE A 537 -3.62 -3.37 24.25
CA ILE A 537 -4.37 -2.72 25.32
C ILE A 537 -3.99 -1.24 25.27
N LYS A 538 -4.97 -0.40 25.05
CA LYS A 538 -4.81 1.05 25.01
C LYS A 538 -5.82 1.69 25.93
N PHE A 539 -5.37 2.71 26.59
CA PHE A 539 -6.15 3.40 27.58
C PHE A 539 -5.80 4.89 27.52
N ASP A 540 -6.80 5.76 27.27
CA ASP A 540 -6.60 7.18 26.92
C ASP A 540 -7.53 8.15 27.71
N LEU A 541 -7.08 9.25 28.44
CA LEU A 541 -7.88 10.31 29.13
C LEU A 541 -7.77 11.66 28.43
N THR A 542 -8.88 12.32 28.30
CA THR A 542 -8.94 13.71 27.85
C THR A 542 -9.62 14.56 28.93
N ASN A 543 -8.94 15.61 29.32
CA ASN A 543 -9.45 16.59 30.28
C ASN A 543 -9.36 18.01 29.70
N GLN A 544 -10.49 18.67 29.53
CA GLN A 544 -10.55 20.09 29.20
C GLN A 544 -10.40 20.87 30.50
N THR A 545 -9.16 21.13 30.94
CA THR A 545 -8.85 21.76 32.24
C THR A 545 -9.29 23.24 32.31
N SER A 546 -9.29 23.92 31.16
CA SER A 546 -9.82 25.26 30.95
C SER A 546 -10.28 25.42 29.50
N ILE A 547 -10.84 26.54 29.14
CA ILE A 547 -11.22 26.81 27.74
C ILE A 547 -10.00 26.70 26.79
N SER A 548 -8.84 27.13 27.27
CA SER A 548 -7.60 27.19 26.51
C SER A 548 -6.72 25.95 26.61
N HIS A 549 -6.97 25.02 27.52
CA HIS A 549 -6.11 23.87 27.76
C HIS A 549 -6.89 22.57 27.73
N GLN A 550 -6.47 21.69 26.82
CA GLN A 550 -6.93 20.30 26.75
C GLN A 550 -5.77 19.35 26.94
N ILE A 551 -5.70 18.72 28.10
CA ILE A 551 -4.68 17.75 28.42
C ILE A 551 -5.15 16.37 28.00
N LYS A 552 -4.33 15.69 27.20
CA LYS A 552 -4.45 14.26 26.90
C LYS A 552 -3.25 13.49 27.46
N MET A 553 -3.49 12.31 27.97
CA MET A 553 -2.44 11.41 28.44
C MET A 553 -2.88 9.96 28.19
N GLY A 554 -1.93 9.04 28.10
CA GLY A 554 -2.32 7.63 27.85
C GLY A 554 -1.22 6.62 28.01
N LEU A 555 -1.65 5.36 27.99
CA LEU A 555 -0.84 4.15 28.03
C LEU A 555 -1.23 3.22 26.87
N GLN A 556 -0.25 2.65 26.22
CA GLN A 556 -0.42 1.63 25.20
C GLN A 556 0.50 0.45 25.50
N ALA A 557 -0.02 -0.77 25.47
CA ALA A 557 0.77 -2.00 25.56
C ALA A 557 0.43 -2.90 24.36
N VAL A 558 1.44 -3.38 23.67
CA VAL A 558 1.33 -4.28 22.51
C VAL A 558 2.12 -5.54 22.80
N PHE A 559 1.43 -6.65 22.87
CA PHE A 559 2.00 -7.99 23.05
C PHE A 559 1.91 -8.72 21.71
N ASN A 560 3.04 -9.05 21.13
CA ASN A 560 3.09 -9.87 19.92
C ASN A 560 3.43 -11.32 20.30
N ASP A 561 2.90 -12.27 19.51
CA ASP A 561 3.21 -13.69 19.59
C ASP A 561 3.48 -14.16 18.16
N TYR A 562 4.76 -14.24 17.79
CA TYR A 562 5.21 -14.66 16.48
C TYR A 562 5.57 -16.15 16.49
N LYS A 563 4.88 -16.92 15.66
CA LYS A 563 5.18 -18.33 15.35
C LYS A 563 5.49 -18.41 13.86
N ILE A 564 6.74 -18.22 13.50
CA ILE A 564 7.16 -18.22 12.11
C ILE A 564 7.59 -19.63 11.69
N ARG A 565 7.01 -20.11 10.59
CA ARG A 565 7.23 -21.43 10.00
C ARG A 565 7.27 -21.27 8.47
N SER A 566 8.36 -20.69 7.98
CA SER A 566 8.58 -20.46 6.57
C SER A 566 9.77 -21.27 6.10
N TYR A 567 9.58 -22.06 5.03
CA TYR A 567 10.62 -22.95 4.52
C TYR A 567 10.44 -23.24 3.04
N THR A 568 11.47 -23.83 2.41
CA THR A 568 11.37 -24.43 1.08
C THR A 568 11.52 -25.95 1.22
N GLU A 569 10.78 -26.69 0.42
CA GLU A 569 10.71 -28.16 0.47
C GLU A 569 10.98 -28.73 -0.92
N ASN A 570 12.23 -29.13 -1.17
CA ASN A 570 12.64 -29.79 -2.41
C ASN A 570 12.90 -31.27 -2.14
N PRO A 571 12.03 -32.17 -2.62
CA PRO A 571 12.19 -33.61 -2.37
C PRO A 571 13.35 -34.23 -3.13
N SER A 572 13.78 -33.64 -4.24
CA SER A 572 14.89 -34.18 -5.08
C SER A 572 16.25 -33.67 -4.65
N MET A 573 16.32 -32.46 -4.10
CA MET A 573 17.55 -31.79 -3.69
C MET A 573 17.41 -31.24 -2.28
N ASN A 574 17.43 -32.09 -1.30
CA ASN A 574 17.24 -31.68 0.11
C ASN A 574 18.25 -30.62 0.56
N THR A 575 19.45 -30.59 -0.05
CA THR A 575 20.49 -29.57 0.24
C THR A 575 20.09 -28.15 -0.17
N TRP A 576 19.05 -28.00 -0.99
CA TRP A 576 18.53 -26.69 -1.40
C TRP A 576 17.42 -26.19 -0.46
N ASN A 577 16.97 -27.02 0.46
CA ASN A 577 15.95 -26.63 1.40
C ASN A 577 16.48 -25.58 2.37
N ARG A 578 15.64 -24.60 2.66
CA ARG A 578 15.91 -23.50 3.58
C ARG A 578 14.80 -23.41 4.59
N SER A 579 15.13 -22.99 5.78
CA SER A 579 14.14 -22.81 6.84
C SER A 579 14.36 -21.50 7.58
N MET A 580 13.25 -20.85 7.92
CA MET A 580 13.19 -19.68 8.79
C MET A 580 12.10 -19.97 9.84
N VAL A 581 12.54 -20.39 11.01
CA VAL A 581 11.67 -20.86 12.10
C VAL A 581 12.05 -20.15 13.39
N TYR A 582 11.09 -19.46 14.02
CA TYR A 582 11.28 -18.89 15.35
C TYR A 582 9.96 -18.69 16.09
N ASP A 583 9.99 -18.77 17.42
CA ASP A 583 8.90 -18.51 18.35
C ASP A 583 9.35 -17.45 19.35
N VAL A 584 8.75 -16.26 19.30
CA VAL A 584 9.09 -15.14 20.17
C VAL A 584 7.87 -14.32 20.54
N SER A 585 7.89 -13.73 21.72
CA SER A 585 6.75 -12.94 22.25
C SER A 585 7.23 -11.56 22.75
N PRO A 586 7.63 -10.65 21.85
CA PRO A 586 8.08 -9.32 22.25
C PRO A 586 6.95 -8.47 22.82
N LEU A 587 7.36 -7.49 23.66
CA LEU A 587 6.49 -6.51 24.29
C LEU A 587 6.92 -5.09 23.92
N ARG A 588 5.97 -4.27 23.49
CA ARG A 588 6.15 -2.82 23.33
C ARG A 588 5.14 -2.08 24.19
N THR A 589 5.61 -1.09 24.96
CA THR A 589 4.75 -0.20 25.74
C THR A 589 5.08 1.26 25.46
N GLY A 590 4.08 2.12 25.54
CA GLY A 590 4.25 3.55 25.39
C GLY A 590 3.35 4.33 26.34
N ILE A 591 3.92 5.35 26.97
CA ILE A 591 3.21 6.30 27.83
C ILE A 591 3.37 7.68 27.22
N TYR A 592 2.33 8.49 27.22
CA TYR A 592 2.40 9.84 26.68
C TYR A 592 1.61 10.85 27.49
N ILE A 593 1.99 12.10 27.35
CA ILE A 593 1.24 13.27 27.80
C ILE A 593 1.32 14.35 26.72
N GLN A 594 0.22 15.06 26.50
CA GLN A 594 0.18 16.21 25.62
C GLN A 594 -0.83 17.25 26.08
N ASP A 595 -0.56 18.53 25.80
CA ASP A 595 -1.44 19.66 26.02
C ASP A 595 -1.73 20.36 24.69
N LYS A 596 -3.01 20.47 24.35
CA LYS A 596 -3.50 21.33 23.27
C LYS A 596 -3.91 22.67 23.85
N MET A 597 -3.12 23.68 23.56
CA MET A 597 -3.32 25.06 23.98
C MET A 597 -4.01 25.83 22.86
N GLU A 598 -5.17 26.41 23.15
CA GLU A 598 -5.98 27.18 22.18
C GLU A 598 -6.21 28.60 22.70
N TYR A 599 -5.40 29.51 22.18
CA TYR A 599 -5.56 30.96 22.44
C TYR A 599 -5.98 31.67 21.15
N GLU A 600 -6.52 32.87 21.30
CA GLU A 600 -6.84 33.72 20.16
C GLU A 600 -5.56 34.04 19.39
N GLY A 601 -5.50 33.62 18.11
CA GLY A 601 -4.34 33.82 17.24
C GLY A 601 -3.16 32.87 17.46
N PHE A 602 -3.22 31.91 18.40
CA PHE A 602 -2.15 30.96 18.66
C PHE A 602 -2.68 29.62 19.16
N ILE A 603 -2.41 28.55 18.45
CA ILE A 603 -2.79 27.20 18.86
C ILE A 603 -1.52 26.34 18.85
N ALA A 604 -1.25 25.64 19.94
CA ALA A 604 -0.09 24.78 20.07
C ALA A 604 -0.48 23.41 20.63
N ASN A 605 0.17 22.37 20.09
CA ASN A 605 0.16 21.03 20.65
C ASN A 605 1.57 20.70 21.13
N LEU A 606 1.74 20.48 22.41
CA LEU A 606 3.00 20.09 23.02
C LEU A 606 2.84 18.74 23.67
N GLY A 607 3.68 17.78 23.31
CA GLY A 607 3.57 16.44 23.84
C GLY A 607 4.92 15.73 23.98
N VAL A 608 4.94 14.74 24.84
CA VAL A 608 6.07 13.82 24.97
C VAL A 608 5.55 12.38 25.08
N ARG A 609 6.24 11.46 24.43
CA ARG A 609 5.96 10.03 24.51
C ARG A 609 7.21 9.28 24.94
N ALA A 610 7.07 8.41 25.91
CA ALA A 610 8.09 7.46 26.36
C ALA A 610 7.72 6.09 25.81
N GLU A 611 8.67 5.41 25.17
CA GLU A 611 8.49 4.08 24.61
C GLU A 611 9.51 3.12 25.21
N TYR A 612 9.05 1.90 25.47
CA TYR A 612 9.84 0.77 25.96
C TYR A 612 9.57 -0.43 25.06
N SER A 613 10.64 -1.11 24.63
CA SER A 613 10.57 -2.36 23.86
C SER A 613 11.45 -3.41 24.49
N SER A 614 10.92 -4.62 24.60
CA SER A 614 11.64 -5.83 24.99
C SER A 614 11.43 -6.92 23.96
N ALA A 615 12.51 -7.47 23.44
CA ALA A 615 12.49 -8.62 22.55
C ALA A 615 11.99 -9.91 23.26
N ASN A 616 12.11 -9.96 24.60
CA ASN A 616 11.73 -11.09 25.44
C ASN A 616 12.31 -12.43 24.95
N THR A 617 13.57 -12.42 24.55
CA THR A 617 14.34 -13.55 24.04
C THR A 617 15.81 -13.39 24.41
N HIS A 618 16.66 -14.28 23.91
CA HIS A 618 18.11 -14.21 24.10
C HIS A 618 18.77 -13.76 22.79
N ASN A 619 19.91 -13.09 22.93
CA ASN A 619 20.84 -12.75 21.85
C ASN A 619 22.02 -13.73 21.89
N TYR A 620 22.38 -14.27 20.70
CA TYR A 620 23.56 -15.12 20.58
C TYR A 620 24.84 -14.27 20.50
N VAL A 621 25.82 -14.58 21.36
CA VAL A 621 27.10 -13.89 21.41
C VAL A 621 28.08 -14.65 20.53
N LEU A 622 28.15 -14.30 19.25
CA LEU A 622 28.97 -14.96 18.24
C LEU A 622 29.92 -13.94 17.61
N GLU A 623 31.16 -14.38 17.38
CA GLU A 623 32.15 -13.63 16.60
C GLU A 623 31.74 -13.56 15.12
N GLU A 624 32.25 -12.62 14.36
CA GLU A 624 31.83 -12.36 12.97
C GLU A 624 32.09 -13.56 12.03
N TYR A 625 33.14 -14.31 12.25
CA TYR A 625 33.55 -15.48 11.46
C TYR A 625 33.58 -16.77 12.29
N ASP A 626 32.67 -16.87 13.27
CA ASP A 626 32.56 -18.04 14.14
C ASP A 626 32.23 -19.31 13.34
N THR A 627 32.76 -20.44 13.84
CA THR A 627 32.48 -21.75 13.26
C THR A 627 31.00 -22.16 13.28
N PHE A 628 30.18 -21.56 14.15
CA PHE A 628 28.73 -21.75 14.12
C PHE A 628 28.07 -21.30 12.81
N PHE A 629 28.73 -20.47 12.02
CA PHE A 629 28.23 -20.05 10.70
C PHE A 629 28.65 -21.00 9.59
N GLU A 630 29.49 -22.01 9.85
CA GLU A 630 29.90 -22.99 8.86
C GLU A 630 28.82 -24.07 8.65
N GLN A 631 28.99 -24.78 7.53
CA GLN A 631 28.14 -25.92 7.19
C GLN A 631 28.17 -26.98 8.28
N GLY A 632 26.99 -27.42 8.72
CA GLY A 632 26.83 -28.43 9.77
C GLY A 632 26.71 -27.84 11.20
N SER A 633 27.44 -26.79 11.51
CA SER A 633 27.50 -26.23 12.86
C SER A 633 26.35 -25.29 13.21
N GLY A 634 25.75 -24.65 12.21
CA GLY A 634 24.65 -23.69 12.45
C GLY A 634 23.38 -24.29 13.05
N SER A 635 23.20 -25.61 12.94
CA SER A 635 22.10 -26.32 13.62
C SER A 635 22.27 -26.42 15.14
N LEU A 636 23.48 -26.12 15.65
CA LEU A 636 23.83 -26.18 17.07
C LEU A 636 23.69 -24.83 17.77
N ILE A 637 23.42 -23.73 17.05
CA ILE A 637 23.35 -22.38 17.62
C ILE A 637 22.41 -22.30 18.81
N GLU A 638 21.18 -22.83 18.70
CA GLU A 638 20.21 -22.75 19.79
C GLU A 638 20.58 -23.59 21.02
N SER A 639 21.39 -24.64 20.84
CA SER A 639 21.75 -25.57 21.92
C SER A 639 23.12 -25.30 22.53
N GLU A 640 24.06 -24.77 21.78
CA GLU A 640 25.47 -24.71 22.16
C GLU A 640 26.07 -23.30 22.13
N ALA A 641 25.51 -22.38 21.33
CA ALA A 641 26.04 -21.03 21.22
C ALA A 641 25.87 -20.26 22.52
N PRO A 642 26.89 -19.49 22.97
CA PRO A 642 26.75 -18.56 24.08
C PRO A 642 25.61 -17.57 23.82
N SER A 643 24.78 -17.36 24.83
CA SER A 643 23.65 -16.42 24.70
C SER A 643 23.42 -15.62 25.96
N GLU A 644 22.92 -14.41 25.82
CA GLU A 644 22.56 -13.50 26.91
C GLU A 644 21.13 -12.98 26.72
N PRO A 645 20.42 -12.55 27.77
CA PRO A 645 19.13 -11.92 27.62
C PRO A 645 19.21 -10.69 26.72
N ALA A 646 18.30 -10.56 25.77
CA ALA A 646 18.25 -9.39 24.90
C ALA A 646 18.00 -8.10 25.69
N ILE A 647 18.62 -7.02 25.26
CA ILE A 647 18.55 -5.71 25.92
C ILE A 647 17.17 -5.11 25.70
N SER A 648 16.59 -4.55 26.77
CA SER A 648 15.38 -3.73 26.69
C SER A 648 15.72 -2.30 26.34
N ILE A 649 14.96 -1.69 25.45
CA ILE A 649 15.23 -0.37 24.86
C ILE A 649 14.19 0.62 25.37
N PHE A 650 14.66 1.80 25.79
CA PHE A 650 13.84 2.92 26.23
C PHE A 650 14.14 4.15 25.39
N SER A 651 13.09 4.92 25.04
CA SER A 651 13.28 6.15 24.29
C SER A 651 12.21 7.19 24.57
N LEU A 652 12.56 8.48 24.37
CA LEU A 652 11.69 9.63 24.53
C LEU A 652 11.51 10.35 23.21
N SER A 653 10.24 10.73 22.92
CA SER A 653 9.83 11.35 21.67
C SER A 653 9.08 12.66 21.98
N PRO A 654 9.76 13.82 22.01
CA PRO A 654 9.10 15.12 22.10
C PRO A 654 8.42 15.48 20.78
N ARG A 655 7.29 16.17 20.86
CA ARG A 655 6.49 16.62 19.73
C ARG A 655 5.92 18.00 19.97
N LEU A 656 6.04 18.86 18.97
CA LEU A 656 5.55 20.24 18.98
C LEU A 656 4.83 20.53 17.67
N GLY A 657 3.61 21.02 17.75
CA GLY A 657 2.88 21.56 16.63
C GLY A 657 2.33 22.95 16.99
N VAL A 658 2.54 23.92 16.13
CA VAL A 658 2.04 25.30 16.31
C VAL A 658 1.22 25.69 15.09
N SER A 659 0.05 26.27 15.31
CA SER A 659 -0.76 26.89 14.27
C SER A 659 -1.02 28.35 14.66
N HIS A 660 -0.70 29.26 13.75
CA HIS A 660 -0.93 30.70 13.92
C HIS A 660 -1.94 31.19 12.87
N PRO A 661 -3.22 31.32 13.20
CA PRO A 661 -4.19 31.97 12.33
C PRO A 661 -3.81 33.44 12.14
N ILE A 662 -3.38 33.83 10.94
CA ILE A 662 -3.01 35.22 10.63
C ILE A 662 -4.27 36.04 10.40
N THR A 663 -5.23 35.44 9.70
CA THR A 663 -6.57 36.01 9.46
C THR A 663 -7.62 34.91 9.55
N GLU A 664 -8.91 35.25 9.43
CA GLU A 664 -9.98 34.25 9.30
C GLU A 664 -9.80 33.34 8.07
N ALA A 665 -9.07 33.81 7.05
CA ALA A 665 -8.87 33.17 5.77
C ALA A 665 -7.41 32.70 5.52
N SER A 666 -6.54 32.77 6.54
CA SER A 666 -5.14 32.34 6.37
C SER A 666 -4.52 31.89 7.69
N LYS A 667 -3.63 30.89 7.60
CA LYS A 667 -2.84 30.41 8.74
C LYS A 667 -1.44 29.99 8.32
N LEU A 668 -0.50 30.13 9.24
CA LEU A 668 0.83 29.53 9.20
C LEU A 668 0.89 28.44 10.25
N TYR A 669 1.57 27.32 9.95
CA TYR A 669 1.80 26.26 10.92
C TYR A 669 3.21 25.73 10.86
N PHE A 670 3.67 25.21 11.98
CA PHE A 670 4.99 24.58 12.13
C PHE A 670 4.86 23.33 12.98
N ASN A 671 5.60 22.28 12.58
CA ASN A 671 5.74 21.05 13.32
C ASN A 671 7.18 20.67 13.52
N TYR A 672 7.44 20.10 14.65
CA TYR A 672 8.67 19.42 14.99
C TYR A 672 8.36 18.17 15.82
N GLY A 673 9.00 17.05 15.52
CA GLY A 673 8.77 15.86 16.32
C GLY A 673 9.78 14.75 16.10
N HIS A 674 9.95 13.96 17.15
CA HIS A 674 10.67 12.68 17.11
C HIS A 674 9.66 11.55 16.99
N PHE A 675 9.89 10.67 16.03
CA PHE A 675 9.03 9.54 15.74
C PHE A 675 9.85 8.27 15.68
N GLN A 676 9.27 7.17 16.16
CA GLN A 676 9.99 5.91 16.31
C GLN A 676 9.11 4.74 15.93
N SER A 677 9.74 3.67 15.42
CA SER A 677 9.11 2.38 15.21
C SER A 677 10.06 1.24 15.53
N GLU A 678 9.51 0.09 15.91
CA GLU A 678 10.34 -1.11 16.05
C GLU A 678 10.78 -1.61 14.66
N PRO A 679 12.01 -2.15 14.54
CA PRO A 679 12.42 -2.92 13.38
C PRO A 679 11.47 -4.09 13.12
N GLY A 680 11.26 -4.43 11.85
CA GLY A 680 10.44 -5.59 11.48
C GLY A 680 10.95 -6.88 12.13
N SER A 681 10.05 -7.81 12.44
CA SER A 681 10.36 -9.03 13.19
C SER A 681 11.50 -9.87 12.58
N SER A 682 11.63 -9.85 11.25
CA SER A 682 12.69 -10.56 10.54
C SER A 682 14.09 -10.01 10.84
N TYR A 683 14.26 -8.72 11.01
CA TYR A 683 15.55 -8.12 11.38
C TYR A 683 15.94 -8.46 12.82
N ARG A 684 14.97 -8.63 13.71
CA ARG A 684 15.23 -8.94 15.11
C ARG A 684 15.39 -10.44 15.39
N PHE A 685 14.63 -11.31 14.69
CA PHE A 685 14.45 -12.70 15.14
C PHE A 685 14.75 -13.76 14.08
N ARG A 686 15.06 -13.35 12.83
CA ARG A 686 15.32 -14.30 11.74
C ARG A 686 16.59 -15.09 12.03
N LEU A 687 16.48 -16.40 11.99
CA LEU A 687 17.61 -17.31 11.89
C LEU A 687 17.29 -18.26 10.73
N GLN A 688 17.88 -17.99 9.58
CA GLN A 688 17.63 -18.75 8.35
C GLN A 688 18.83 -19.64 8.07
N ARG A 689 18.52 -20.90 7.76
CA ARG A 689 19.49 -21.92 7.45
C ARG A 689 19.17 -22.65 6.16
N GLU A 690 20.20 -23.18 5.53
CA GLU A 690 20.09 -24.26 4.55
C GLU A 690 19.96 -25.61 5.26
N SER A 691 19.56 -26.65 4.55
CA SER A 691 19.38 -28.00 5.13
C SER A 691 20.66 -28.62 5.67
N ASN A 692 21.80 -28.20 5.17
CA ASN A 692 23.14 -28.60 5.64
C ASN A 692 23.60 -27.86 6.89
N GLY A 693 22.73 -27.03 7.49
CA GLY A 693 23.02 -26.23 8.68
C GLY A 693 23.75 -24.93 8.43
N LEU A 694 24.10 -24.59 7.17
CA LEU A 694 24.69 -23.30 6.83
C LEU A 694 23.74 -22.16 7.17
N VAL A 695 24.15 -21.22 8.01
CA VAL A 695 23.38 -20.01 8.32
C VAL A 695 23.51 -19.03 7.17
N THR A 696 22.39 -18.54 6.66
CA THR A 696 22.37 -17.53 5.59
C THR A 696 21.94 -16.16 6.10
N TYR A 697 21.10 -16.10 7.13
CA TYR A 697 20.66 -14.85 7.77
C TYR A 697 20.56 -15.04 9.28
N ILE A 698 21.03 -14.05 10.04
CA ILE A 698 20.84 -13.95 11.47
C ILE A 698 20.35 -12.54 11.85
N GLY A 699 19.23 -12.48 12.56
CA GLY A 699 18.69 -11.24 13.14
C GLY A 699 19.46 -10.84 14.42
N ASP A 700 19.17 -9.63 14.89
CA ASP A 700 19.71 -9.13 16.15
C ASP A 700 18.56 -8.64 17.05
N PRO A 701 18.23 -9.36 18.14
CA PRO A 701 17.16 -8.95 19.06
C PRO A 701 17.42 -7.60 19.77
N ASN A 702 18.68 -7.15 19.80
CA ASN A 702 19.13 -5.92 20.44
C ASN A 702 19.00 -4.68 19.54
N LEU A 703 18.50 -4.82 18.31
CA LEU A 703 18.28 -3.68 17.42
C LEU A 703 17.41 -2.62 18.08
N GLY A 704 17.88 -1.37 18.08
CA GLY A 704 17.20 -0.20 18.58
C GLY A 704 15.97 0.20 17.77
N PHE A 705 15.22 1.20 18.26
CA PHE A 705 14.16 1.81 17.47
C PHE A 705 14.73 2.50 16.24
N GLU A 706 14.07 2.32 15.11
CA GLU A 706 14.24 3.16 13.94
C GLU A 706 13.71 4.56 14.25
N ARG A 707 14.41 5.63 13.89
CA ARG A 707 14.13 7.00 14.32
C ARG A 707 13.89 7.92 13.14
N THR A 708 12.99 8.87 13.29
CA THR A 708 12.76 9.98 12.36
C THR A 708 12.60 11.27 13.15
N ILE A 709 13.43 12.27 12.84
CA ILE A 709 13.23 13.64 13.29
C ILE A 709 12.63 14.41 12.11
N ALA A 710 11.43 14.95 12.28
CA ALA A 710 10.71 15.61 11.23
C ALA A 710 10.42 17.08 11.56
N TYR A 711 10.56 17.91 10.53
CA TYR A 711 10.23 19.34 10.54
C TYR A 711 9.25 19.62 9.41
N GLU A 712 8.28 20.47 9.68
CA GLU A 712 7.33 20.91 8.65
C GLU A 712 6.95 22.38 8.90
N LEU A 713 6.95 23.16 7.83
CA LEU A 713 6.44 24.52 7.79
C LEU A 713 5.39 24.60 6.69
N GLY A 714 4.19 25.08 7.01
CA GLY A 714 3.15 25.19 6.01
C GLY A 714 2.31 26.47 6.15
N TYR A 715 1.72 26.84 5.03
CA TYR A 715 0.83 28.00 4.89
C TYR A 715 -0.44 27.59 4.18
N SER A 716 -1.59 27.99 4.71
CA SER A 716 -2.92 27.79 4.11
C SER A 716 -3.61 29.13 3.90
N GLN A 717 -4.17 29.33 2.71
CA GLN A 717 -4.92 30.52 2.32
C GLN A 717 -6.24 30.14 1.68
N GLU A 718 -7.33 30.68 2.21
CA GLU A 718 -8.63 30.71 1.53
C GLU A 718 -8.71 31.97 0.66
N TYR A 719 -9.02 31.77 -0.62
CA TYR A 719 -9.30 32.87 -1.55
C TYR A 719 -10.62 32.57 -2.29
N LYS A 720 -11.65 33.28 -1.98
CA LYS A 720 -13.02 33.02 -2.47
C LYS A 720 -13.44 31.58 -2.11
N ASN A 721 -13.59 30.69 -3.11
CA ASN A 721 -13.97 29.28 -2.94
C ASN A 721 -12.79 28.33 -3.15
N TYR A 722 -11.57 28.85 -3.17
CA TYR A 722 -10.37 28.05 -3.31
C TYR A 722 -9.61 28.01 -1.99
N LEU A 723 -9.09 26.86 -1.65
CA LEU A 723 -8.12 26.66 -0.59
C LEU A 723 -6.77 26.33 -1.23
N ILE A 724 -5.75 27.10 -0.86
CA ILE A 724 -4.36 26.91 -1.30
C ILE A 724 -3.55 26.49 -0.08
N ASP A 725 -2.91 25.35 -0.15
CA ASP A 725 -2.02 24.83 0.88
C ASP A 725 -0.61 24.66 0.29
N ILE A 726 0.39 25.16 1.02
CA ILE A 726 1.81 25.00 0.69
C ILE A 726 2.50 24.44 1.92
N ALA A 727 3.26 23.35 1.77
CA ALA A 727 4.02 22.75 2.85
C ALA A 727 5.43 22.40 2.41
N ALA A 728 6.42 22.80 3.19
CA ALA A 728 7.80 22.36 3.07
C ALA A 728 8.15 21.46 4.25
N TYR A 729 8.86 20.38 4.01
CA TYR A 729 9.21 19.42 5.04
C TYR A 729 10.63 18.88 4.89
N TYR A 730 11.20 18.49 6.04
CA TYR A 730 12.47 17.81 6.16
C TYR A 730 12.33 16.65 7.15
N LYS A 731 12.87 15.48 6.80
CA LYS A 731 12.94 14.30 7.67
C LYS A 731 14.36 13.79 7.69
N ASP A 732 14.91 13.68 8.89
CA ASP A 732 16.16 12.99 9.19
C ASP A 732 15.82 11.62 9.75
N VAL A 733 16.15 10.55 9.02
CA VAL A 733 15.80 9.18 9.35
C VAL A 733 17.08 8.41 9.65
N THR A 734 17.20 7.87 10.85
CA THR A 734 18.37 7.15 11.33
C THR A 734 17.99 5.81 11.95
N ASP A 735 19.02 5.01 12.22
CA ASP A 735 18.89 3.71 12.89
C ASP A 735 17.96 2.73 12.15
N GLN A 736 17.83 2.86 10.82
CA GLN A 736 17.06 1.91 10.03
C GLN A 736 17.79 0.57 9.94
N PRO A 737 17.07 -0.57 10.02
CA PRO A 737 17.69 -1.87 9.94
C PRO A 737 18.10 -2.19 8.50
N GLY A 738 19.28 -2.76 8.37
CA GLY A 738 19.83 -3.30 7.12
C GLY A 738 20.45 -4.66 7.33
N TRP A 739 20.77 -5.33 6.24
CA TRP A 739 21.52 -6.58 6.25
C TRP A 739 22.95 -6.29 5.88
N VAL A 740 23.89 -6.67 6.76
CA VAL A 740 25.33 -6.58 6.54
C VAL A 740 25.84 -7.96 6.19
N TYR A 741 26.55 -8.08 5.07
CA TYR A 741 27.12 -9.32 4.59
C TYR A 741 28.49 -9.54 5.21
N TYR A 742 28.75 -10.76 5.66
CA TYR A 742 30.03 -11.21 6.19
C TYR A 742 30.52 -12.41 5.39
N ALA A 743 31.79 -12.41 5.00
CA ALA A 743 32.42 -13.54 4.33
C ALA A 743 33.87 -13.69 4.74
N ASN A 744 34.26 -14.90 5.16
CA ASN A 744 35.65 -15.21 5.44
C ASN A 744 36.45 -15.46 4.16
N MET A 745 37.77 -15.49 4.26
CA MET A 745 38.70 -15.66 3.15
C MET A 745 38.46 -16.96 2.36
N GLY A 746 38.06 -18.04 3.03
CA GLY A 746 37.78 -19.34 2.45
C GLY A 746 36.34 -19.54 1.98
N ARG A 747 35.47 -18.58 2.18
CA ARG A 747 34.01 -18.66 1.89
C ARG A 747 33.28 -19.81 2.59
N SER A 748 33.89 -20.44 3.61
CA SER A 748 33.20 -21.42 4.46
C SER A 748 32.19 -20.75 5.38
N VAL A 749 32.42 -19.47 5.70
CA VAL A 749 31.47 -18.58 6.40
C VAL A 749 31.03 -17.49 5.44
N SER A 750 29.73 -17.44 5.16
CA SER A 750 29.12 -16.36 4.38
C SER A 750 27.65 -16.21 4.75
N TYR A 751 27.28 -15.08 5.38
CA TYR A 751 25.95 -14.86 5.89
C TYR A 751 25.61 -13.36 5.97
N TYR A 752 24.33 -13.05 6.22
CA TYR A 752 23.85 -11.72 6.46
C TYR A 752 23.44 -11.53 7.93
N LYS A 753 23.94 -10.48 8.58
CA LYS A 753 23.55 -10.08 9.95
C LYS A 753 22.79 -8.76 9.92
N ALA A 754 21.73 -8.68 10.70
CA ALA A 754 20.97 -7.44 10.84
C ALA A 754 21.72 -6.39 11.65
N ALA A 755 21.66 -5.12 11.23
CA ALA A 755 22.25 -3.97 11.93
C ALA A 755 21.40 -2.72 11.74
N ASN A 756 21.40 -1.79 12.71
CA ASN A 756 20.78 -0.45 12.59
C ASN A 756 21.76 0.53 11.92
N ASN A 757 22.12 0.32 10.68
CA ASN A 757 23.19 1.06 10.01
C ASN A 757 22.73 1.91 8.82
N GLN A 758 21.44 1.93 8.48
CA GLN A 758 20.95 2.71 7.37
C GLN A 758 20.35 4.05 7.82
N TYR A 759 20.46 5.05 6.95
CA TYR A 759 19.89 6.38 7.16
C TYR A 759 19.27 6.93 5.87
N GLU A 760 18.36 7.90 6.04
CA GLU A 760 17.76 8.64 4.94
C GLU A 760 17.60 10.11 5.30
N ASP A 761 17.72 10.96 4.30
CA ASP A 761 17.45 12.40 4.36
C ASP A 761 16.38 12.71 3.31
N ILE A 762 15.21 13.13 3.75
CA ILE A 762 14.07 13.37 2.86
C ILE A 762 13.62 14.83 3.02
N ARG A 763 13.58 15.55 1.91
CA ARG A 763 13.12 16.93 1.86
C ARG A 763 12.16 17.14 0.69
N GLY A 764 11.15 17.97 0.90
CA GLY A 764 10.17 18.18 -0.14
C GLY A 764 9.32 19.43 0.03
N LEU A 765 8.65 19.77 -1.07
CA LEU A 765 7.69 20.85 -1.18
C LEU A 765 6.39 20.27 -1.76
N GLU A 766 5.29 20.58 -1.12
CA GLU A 766 3.95 20.23 -1.56
C GLU A 766 3.13 21.50 -1.83
N PHE A 767 2.38 21.49 -2.91
CA PHE A 767 1.46 22.55 -3.27
C PHE A 767 0.11 21.94 -3.63
N THR A 768 -0.95 22.40 -2.99
CA THR A 768 -2.31 21.90 -3.22
C THR A 768 -3.27 23.07 -3.44
N ILE A 769 -4.06 22.98 -4.51
CA ILE A 769 -5.22 23.87 -4.72
C ILE A 769 -6.46 23.01 -4.66
N ARG A 770 -7.44 23.39 -3.82
CA ARG A 770 -8.74 22.73 -3.72
C ARG A 770 -9.87 23.71 -3.95
N LYS A 771 -10.85 23.30 -4.72
CA LYS A 771 -12.14 23.96 -4.89
C LYS A 771 -13.23 23.00 -4.41
N PRO A 772 -13.50 22.91 -3.10
CA PRO A 772 -14.43 21.94 -2.53
C PRO A 772 -15.91 22.26 -2.81
N TYR A 773 -16.23 23.51 -3.17
CA TYR A 773 -17.59 23.96 -3.42
C TYR A 773 -17.74 24.55 -4.82
N GLY A 774 -18.82 24.17 -5.51
CA GLY A 774 -19.19 24.69 -6.83
C GLY A 774 -20.42 23.97 -7.36
N LYS A 775 -21.26 24.68 -8.13
CA LYS A 775 -22.44 24.08 -8.75
C LYS A 775 -22.13 23.19 -9.95
N LEU A 776 -21.08 23.53 -10.71
CA LEU A 776 -20.71 22.85 -11.95
C LEU A 776 -19.40 22.09 -11.83
N ILE A 777 -18.40 22.71 -11.19
CA ILE A 777 -17.04 22.15 -11.11
C ILE A 777 -16.53 22.28 -9.68
N THR A 778 -16.09 21.14 -9.13
CA THR A 778 -15.25 21.03 -7.93
C THR A 778 -13.98 20.27 -8.28
N GLY A 779 -12.95 20.33 -7.45
CA GLY A 779 -11.75 19.60 -7.75
C GLY A 779 -10.53 19.95 -6.90
N MET A 780 -9.43 19.29 -7.21
CA MET A 780 -8.17 19.40 -6.49
C MET A 780 -7.02 19.19 -7.46
N LEU A 781 -5.95 19.96 -7.28
CA LEU A 781 -4.67 19.80 -7.95
C LEU A 781 -3.58 19.72 -6.90
N ASN A 782 -2.75 18.71 -6.97
CA ASN A 782 -1.59 18.51 -6.09
C ASN A 782 -0.31 18.46 -6.92
N TYR A 783 0.71 19.18 -6.47
CA TYR A 783 2.08 19.07 -6.94
C TYR A 783 2.97 18.67 -5.78
N THR A 784 3.84 17.70 -5.99
CA THR A 784 4.84 17.26 -5.01
C THR A 784 6.22 17.25 -5.66
N TYR A 785 7.15 17.92 -5.01
CA TYR A 785 8.58 17.85 -5.31
C TYR A 785 9.28 17.26 -4.10
N MET A 786 10.03 16.17 -4.28
CA MET A 786 10.68 15.46 -3.19
C MET A 786 12.07 15.00 -3.62
N VAL A 787 13.05 15.21 -2.74
CA VAL A 787 14.40 14.66 -2.85
C VAL A 787 14.63 13.73 -1.66
N ARG A 788 15.13 12.53 -1.94
CA ARG A 788 15.46 11.51 -0.95
C ARG A 788 16.91 11.09 -1.17
N SER A 789 17.76 11.30 -0.17
CA SER A 789 19.10 10.74 -0.13
C SER A 789 19.14 9.62 0.89
N TYR A 790 19.79 8.53 0.60
CA TYR A 790 19.90 7.40 1.51
C TYR A 790 21.33 6.85 1.51
N GLY A 791 21.70 6.19 2.57
CA GLY A 791 23.04 5.65 2.74
C GLY A 791 23.13 4.78 3.98
N TYR A 792 24.35 4.46 4.34
CA TYR A 792 24.64 3.61 5.49
C TYR A 792 25.88 4.08 6.26
N PHE A 793 25.93 3.76 7.52
CA PHE A 793 27.08 3.94 8.38
C PHE A 793 27.85 2.62 8.47
N GLY A 794 29.18 2.67 8.44
CA GLY A 794 30.03 1.49 8.45
C GLY A 794 30.08 0.78 7.09
N LEU A 795 30.03 -0.54 7.11
CA LEU A 795 30.16 -1.37 5.91
C LEU A 795 28.88 -2.18 5.67
N LEU A 796 28.47 -2.32 4.41
CA LEU A 796 27.43 -3.28 4.01
C LEU A 796 27.98 -4.67 3.74
N ASN A 797 29.25 -4.77 3.33
CA ASN A 797 29.94 -6.04 3.16
C ASN A 797 31.26 -6.00 3.93
N ASN A 798 31.45 -7.01 4.76
CA ASN A 798 32.65 -7.25 5.53
C ASN A 798 33.35 -8.51 5.01
N PHE A 799 34.41 -8.29 4.26
CA PHE A 799 35.25 -9.37 3.75
C PHE A 799 36.49 -9.53 4.66
N GLN A 800 36.75 -10.75 5.07
CA GLN A 800 37.99 -11.05 5.83
C GLN A 800 39.25 -10.82 4.97
N ASP A 801 39.13 -10.96 3.63
CA ASP A 801 40.18 -10.64 2.68
C ASP A 801 40.37 -9.12 2.54
N PRO A 802 41.56 -8.55 2.91
CA PRO A 802 41.77 -7.11 2.81
C PRO A 802 41.77 -6.56 1.36
N LEU A 803 42.11 -7.39 0.36
CA LEU A 803 42.12 -6.97 -1.03
C LEU A 803 40.69 -6.84 -1.53
N GLU A 804 39.87 -7.83 -1.31
CA GLU A 804 38.45 -7.82 -1.64
C GLU A 804 37.70 -6.68 -0.92
N GLN A 805 38.02 -6.47 0.35
CA GLN A 805 37.43 -5.35 1.10
C GLN A 805 37.79 -3.98 0.51
N ARG A 806 39.04 -3.82 0.04
CA ARG A 806 39.49 -2.58 -0.59
C ARG A 806 38.80 -2.36 -1.94
N GLU A 807 38.70 -3.40 -2.76
CA GLU A 807 38.03 -3.35 -4.05
C GLU A 807 36.55 -2.98 -3.87
N TYR A 808 35.86 -3.62 -2.94
CA TYR A 808 34.49 -3.27 -2.59
C TYR A 808 34.32 -1.80 -2.22
N LEU A 809 35.20 -1.27 -1.34
CA LEU A 809 35.13 0.13 -0.88
C LEU A 809 35.38 1.14 -2.03
N THR A 810 36.15 0.74 -3.04
CA THR A 810 36.41 1.61 -4.19
C THR A 810 35.18 1.71 -5.11
N MET A 811 34.38 0.67 -5.18
CA MET A 811 33.24 0.57 -6.11
C MET A 811 31.91 1.03 -5.53
N ASN A 812 31.75 1.06 -4.19
CA ASN A 812 30.46 1.28 -3.55
C ASN A 812 30.44 2.60 -2.74
N PRO A 813 29.66 3.60 -3.18
CA PRO A 813 29.53 4.85 -2.45
C PRO A 813 28.68 4.64 -1.17
N TYR A 814 29.05 5.38 -0.12
CA TYR A 814 28.32 5.34 1.17
C TYR A 814 26.94 6.04 1.13
N GLN A 815 26.68 6.86 0.14
CA GLN A 815 25.47 7.63 0.03
C GLN A 815 24.98 7.67 -1.41
N GLU A 816 23.69 7.41 -1.61
CA GLU A 816 23.00 7.62 -2.88
C GLU A 816 22.16 8.90 -2.82
N LYS A 817 22.22 9.67 -3.89
CA LYS A 817 21.51 10.96 -4.06
C LYS A 817 20.71 10.92 -5.36
N PRO A 818 19.63 10.16 -5.42
CA PRO A 818 18.82 10.07 -6.63
C PRO A 818 18.23 11.43 -6.99
N GLN A 819 18.02 11.62 -8.28
CA GLN A 819 17.39 12.82 -8.80
C GLN A 819 15.93 12.94 -8.31
N PRO A 820 15.43 14.19 -8.13
CA PRO A 820 14.06 14.38 -7.71
C PRO A 820 13.06 13.88 -8.76
N LEU A 821 11.97 13.30 -8.30
CA LEU A 821 10.88 12.78 -9.12
C LEU A 821 9.58 13.54 -8.83
N PRO A 822 9.41 14.77 -9.36
CA PRO A 822 8.19 15.53 -9.17
C PRO A 822 7.00 14.83 -9.82
N TYR A 823 5.84 14.97 -9.16
CA TYR A 823 4.59 14.48 -9.71
C TYR A 823 3.43 15.43 -9.46
N VAL A 824 2.43 15.35 -10.34
CA VAL A 824 1.18 16.11 -10.27
C VAL A 824 0.01 15.14 -10.24
N ARG A 825 -1.00 15.45 -9.44
CA ARG A 825 -2.29 14.77 -9.47
C ARG A 825 -3.41 15.76 -9.49
N ALA A 826 -4.42 15.51 -10.31
CA ALA A 826 -5.59 16.34 -10.41
C ALA A 826 -6.84 15.47 -10.35
N ASN A 827 -7.81 15.91 -9.56
CA ASN A 827 -9.15 15.36 -9.54
C ASN A 827 -10.14 16.47 -9.86
N ILE A 828 -10.95 16.29 -10.88
CA ILE A 828 -11.94 17.28 -11.34
C ILE A 828 -13.31 16.61 -11.43
N ASP A 829 -14.24 17.09 -10.62
CA ASP A 829 -15.63 16.67 -10.65
C ASP A 829 -16.47 17.70 -11.39
N MET A 830 -17.15 17.28 -12.45
CA MET A 830 -18.10 18.07 -13.22
C MET A 830 -19.51 17.54 -12.98
N THR A 831 -20.42 18.42 -12.59
CA THR A 831 -21.82 18.06 -12.36
C THR A 831 -22.70 18.83 -13.35
N ILE A 832 -23.48 18.12 -14.14
CA ILE A 832 -24.45 18.71 -15.05
C ILE A 832 -25.75 19.01 -14.29
N PRO A 833 -26.29 20.22 -14.38
CA PRO A 833 -27.52 20.59 -13.66
C PRO A 833 -28.69 19.66 -13.95
N PRO A 834 -29.58 19.39 -12.99
CA PRO A 834 -30.71 18.47 -13.16
C PRO A 834 -31.62 18.82 -14.34
N ASN A 835 -31.81 20.11 -14.61
CA ASN A 835 -32.71 20.60 -15.65
C ASN A 835 -32.01 20.93 -16.97
N PHE A 836 -30.87 20.28 -17.26
CA PHE A 836 -30.09 20.55 -18.46
C PHE A 836 -30.64 19.74 -19.68
N GLY A 837 -30.81 20.45 -20.81
CA GLY A 837 -31.18 19.84 -22.10
C GLY A 837 -32.71 19.77 -22.34
N PRO A 838 -33.11 19.04 -23.38
CA PRO A 838 -34.52 18.90 -23.72
C PRO A 838 -35.28 18.08 -22.70
N LYS A 839 -36.49 18.49 -22.37
CA LYS A 839 -37.41 17.81 -21.47
C LYS A 839 -38.21 16.73 -22.24
N LEU A 840 -38.01 15.47 -21.88
CA LEU A 840 -38.76 14.35 -22.44
C LEU A 840 -39.97 13.99 -21.54
N LEU A 841 -41.08 13.61 -22.13
CA LEU A 841 -42.30 13.19 -21.44
C LEU A 841 -42.78 14.14 -20.33
N ASN A 842 -42.50 15.45 -20.46
CA ASN A 842 -42.82 16.50 -19.49
C ASN A 842 -42.28 16.30 -18.06
N LYS A 843 -41.46 15.31 -17.81
CA LYS A 843 -40.92 14.97 -16.46
C LYS A 843 -39.41 14.68 -16.38
N PHE A 844 -38.77 14.32 -17.49
CA PHE A 844 -37.43 13.77 -17.49
C PHE A 844 -36.46 14.58 -18.36
N TYR A 845 -35.29 14.91 -17.83
CA TYR A 845 -34.19 15.55 -18.55
C TYR A 845 -33.07 14.53 -18.79
N PRO A 846 -32.95 13.92 -19.99
CA PRO A 846 -32.00 12.85 -20.27
C PRO A 846 -30.53 13.31 -20.16
N LEU A 847 -30.25 14.59 -20.39
CA LEU A 847 -28.94 15.19 -20.32
C LEU A 847 -28.62 15.80 -18.93
N GLY A 848 -29.61 15.83 -18.02
CA GLY A 848 -29.43 16.34 -16.64
C GLY A 848 -28.89 15.28 -15.68
N GLU A 849 -28.34 15.73 -14.54
CA GLU A 849 -27.87 14.90 -13.41
C GLU A 849 -26.65 14.01 -13.71
N TRP A 850 -26.01 14.18 -14.85
CA TRP A 850 -24.74 13.49 -15.10
C TRP A 850 -23.61 14.09 -14.28
N LYS A 851 -22.78 13.21 -13.75
CA LYS A 851 -21.53 13.55 -13.09
C LYS A 851 -20.37 12.91 -13.84
N ILE A 852 -19.34 13.69 -14.11
CA ILE A 852 -18.12 13.25 -14.77
C ILE A 852 -16.98 13.59 -13.82
N ASN A 853 -16.26 12.58 -13.40
CA ASN A 853 -15.01 12.74 -12.66
C ASN A 853 -13.83 12.43 -13.57
N LEU A 854 -12.81 13.27 -13.53
CA LEU A 854 -11.52 13.07 -14.20
C LEU A 854 -10.43 13.00 -13.14
N LEU A 855 -9.71 11.90 -13.12
CA LEU A 855 -8.56 11.68 -12.27
C LEU A 855 -7.32 11.61 -13.17
N ALA A 856 -6.47 12.64 -13.11
CA ALA A 856 -5.24 12.73 -13.88
C ALA A 856 -4.02 12.61 -12.98
N SER A 857 -3.02 11.89 -13.43
CA SER A 857 -1.73 11.80 -12.77
C SER A 857 -0.60 11.96 -13.79
N TYR A 858 0.41 12.75 -13.41
CA TYR A 858 1.66 12.89 -14.12
C TYR A 858 2.80 12.62 -13.15
N LYS A 859 3.81 11.87 -13.58
CA LYS A 859 5.03 11.62 -12.82
C LYS A 859 6.22 11.63 -13.76
N THR A 860 7.25 12.34 -13.36
CA THR A 860 8.55 12.34 -14.06
C THR A 860 9.15 10.93 -14.03
N GLY A 861 9.77 10.53 -15.13
CA GLY A 861 10.43 9.24 -15.25
C GLY A 861 11.54 9.06 -14.23
N SER A 862 11.66 7.85 -13.68
CA SER A 862 12.72 7.51 -12.74
C SER A 862 14.08 7.46 -13.42
N PHE A 863 15.11 7.82 -12.66
CA PHE A 863 16.49 7.66 -13.09
C PHE A 863 16.98 6.26 -12.71
N VAL A 864 17.87 5.72 -13.52
CA VAL A 864 18.56 4.45 -13.29
C VAL A 864 20.01 4.59 -13.72
N THR A 865 20.86 3.77 -13.17
CA THR A 865 22.29 3.74 -13.53
C THR A 865 22.52 2.83 -14.73
N TYR A 866 23.05 3.39 -15.81
CA TYR A 866 23.61 2.63 -16.90
C TYR A 866 25.14 2.76 -16.85
N ASN A 867 25.82 1.69 -16.47
CA ASN A 867 27.26 1.68 -16.26
C ASN A 867 27.85 0.31 -16.57
N PRO A 868 27.85 -0.11 -17.85
CA PRO A 868 28.30 -1.46 -18.27
C PRO A 868 29.76 -1.72 -17.94
N ASN A 869 30.59 -0.67 -17.87
CA ASN A 869 32.02 -0.76 -17.60
C ASN A 869 32.37 -0.62 -16.11
N SER A 870 31.37 -0.58 -15.21
CA SER A 870 31.54 -0.44 -13.76
C SER A 870 32.46 0.73 -13.36
N ILE A 871 32.34 1.86 -14.04
CA ILE A 871 33.14 3.07 -13.75
C ILE A 871 32.67 3.68 -12.43
N PRO A 872 33.57 3.88 -11.46
CA PRO A 872 33.21 4.47 -10.16
C PRO A 872 32.59 5.86 -10.31
N GLY A 873 31.50 6.11 -9.57
CA GLY A 873 30.84 7.43 -9.50
C GLY A 873 29.77 7.68 -10.58
N ILE A 874 29.59 6.78 -11.56
CA ILE A 874 28.47 6.87 -12.50
C ILE A 874 27.23 6.25 -11.87
N MET A 875 26.25 7.11 -11.57
CA MET A 875 24.97 6.71 -10.98
C MET A 875 23.84 7.60 -11.56
N ASP A 876 22.63 7.06 -11.66
CA ASP A 876 21.40 7.79 -12.02
C ASP A 876 21.54 8.63 -13.30
N ASN A 877 22.23 8.09 -14.29
CA ASN A 877 22.59 8.83 -15.51
C ASN A 877 21.58 8.69 -16.63
N VAL A 878 20.64 7.75 -16.55
CA VAL A 878 19.61 7.51 -17.58
C VAL A 878 18.23 7.70 -16.99
N GLN A 879 17.34 8.37 -17.71
CA GLN A 879 15.99 8.65 -17.24
C GLN A 879 14.94 7.90 -18.07
N TRP A 880 13.93 7.34 -17.41
CA TRP A 880 12.74 6.83 -18.06
C TRP A 880 11.87 7.97 -18.61
N LYS A 881 11.02 7.65 -19.59
CA LYS A 881 9.95 8.55 -20.04
C LYS A 881 9.00 8.89 -18.89
N ASP A 882 8.49 10.11 -18.94
CA ASP A 882 7.46 10.57 -18.01
C ASP A 882 6.18 9.75 -18.16
N ARG A 883 5.52 9.51 -17.04
CA ARG A 883 4.27 8.73 -17.00
C ARG A 883 3.10 9.65 -16.75
N TYR A 884 2.04 9.48 -17.52
CA TYR A 884 0.78 10.18 -17.30
C TYR A 884 -0.39 9.25 -17.59
N TYR A 885 -1.41 9.33 -16.75
CA TYR A 885 -2.64 8.55 -16.86
C TYR A 885 -3.82 9.47 -16.61
N ILE A 886 -4.92 9.20 -17.32
CA ILE A 886 -6.20 9.83 -17.06
C ILE A 886 -7.25 8.73 -16.99
N ASP A 887 -7.92 8.69 -15.83
CA ASP A 887 -9.06 7.82 -15.58
C ASP A 887 -10.33 8.68 -15.47
N THR A 888 -11.46 8.13 -15.82
CA THR A 888 -12.72 8.86 -15.73
C THR A 888 -13.84 7.99 -15.21
N ARG A 889 -14.72 8.60 -14.40
CA ARG A 889 -16.05 8.05 -14.06
C ARG A 889 -17.13 8.89 -14.67
N ILE A 890 -18.03 8.25 -15.41
CA ILE A 890 -19.25 8.86 -15.90
C ILE A 890 -20.41 8.22 -15.15
N SER A 891 -21.17 8.99 -14.41
CA SER A 891 -22.23 8.46 -13.56
C SER A 891 -23.52 9.26 -13.65
N ARG A 892 -24.64 8.57 -13.39
CA ARG A 892 -25.96 9.17 -13.26
C ARG A 892 -26.73 8.57 -12.09
N GLY A 893 -27.31 9.43 -11.26
CA GLY A 893 -28.16 9.04 -10.14
C GLY A 893 -29.65 9.02 -10.55
N LEU A 894 -30.41 8.09 -9.97
CA LEU A 894 -31.86 7.99 -10.05
C LEU A 894 -32.40 7.79 -8.63
N THR A 895 -33.20 8.70 -8.14
CA THR A 895 -33.81 8.57 -6.82
C THR A 895 -35.25 8.09 -6.94
N ILE A 896 -35.57 6.94 -6.34
CA ILE A 896 -36.90 6.32 -6.34
C ILE A 896 -37.34 6.16 -4.87
N GLY A 897 -38.19 7.05 -4.41
CA GLY A 897 -38.61 7.09 -3.00
C GLY A 897 -37.44 7.40 -2.07
N LYS A 898 -37.07 6.45 -1.19
CA LYS A 898 -35.93 6.56 -0.28
C LYS A 898 -34.65 5.92 -0.82
N VAL A 899 -34.72 5.27 -1.98
CA VAL A 899 -33.57 4.54 -2.57
C VAL A 899 -32.94 5.42 -3.65
N THR A 900 -31.63 5.58 -3.58
CA THR A 900 -30.85 6.21 -4.64
C THR A 900 -30.05 5.14 -5.38
N LEU A 901 -30.35 5.00 -6.66
CA LEU A 901 -29.60 4.14 -7.59
C LEU A 901 -28.65 5.01 -8.40
N ARG A 902 -27.37 4.69 -8.42
CA ARG A 902 -26.37 5.36 -9.26
C ARG A 902 -25.74 4.33 -10.22
N LEU A 903 -25.93 4.55 -11.52
CA LEU A 903 -25.26 3.78 -12.57
C LEU A 903 -24.01 4.54 -13.00
N TYR A 904 -22.92 3.83 -13.25
CA TYR A 904 -21.68 4.46 -13.70
C TYR A 904 -20.81 3.54 -14.54
N ALA A 905 -19.94 4.16 -15.32
CA ALA A 905 -18.85 3.51 -16.02
C ALA A 905 -17.51 4.16 -15.59
N ASP A 906 -16.59 3.34 -15.16
CA ASP A 906 -15.20 3.72 -14.91
C ASP A 906 -14.36 3.32 -16.12
N ILE A 907 -13.61 4.26 -16.66
CA ILE A 907 -12.71 4.04 -17.79
C ILE A 907 -11.30 4.34 -17.31
N SER A 908 -10.49 3.30 -17.11
CA SER A 908 -9.09 3.42 -16.80
C SER A 908 -8.27 3.57 -18.08
N ASN A 909 -7.19 4.35 -18.04
CA ASN A 909 -6.34 4.67 -19.18
C ASN A 909 -7.17 5.21 -20.36
N LEU A 910 -7.90 6.32 -20.15
CA LEU A 910 -8.87 6.91 -21.09
C LEU A 910 -8.30 7.05 -22.51
N PHE A 911 -7.05 7.44 -22.65
CA PHE A 911 -6.41 7.66 -23.96
C PHE A 911 -5.69 6.42 -24.51
N ASN A 912 -5.83 5.27 -23.84
CA ASN A 912 -5.19 4.01 -24.23
C ASN A 912 -3.67 4.15 -24.44
N MET A 913 -3.01 4.81 -23.51
CA MET A 913 -1.59 5.14 -23.59
C MET A 913 -0.74 3.89 -23.39
N LYS A 914 0.30 3.78 -24.20
CA LYS A 914 1.31 2.72 -24.13
C LYS A 914 2.53 3.25 -23.37
N LEU A 915 2.92 2.58 -22.29
CA LEU A 915 4.14 2.86 -21.55
C LEU A 915 4.98 1.60 -21.50
N LEU A 916 6.23 1.69 -21.93
CA LEU A 916 7.13 0.56 -21.96
C LEU A 916 7.26 -0.07 -20.57
N SER A 917 7.11 -1.38 -20.51
CA SER A 917 7.28 -2.17 -19.30
C SER A 917 8.63 -2.90 -19.32
N TYR A 918 9.32 -2.92 -18.19
CA TYR A 918 10.52 -3.76 -18.03
C TYR A 918 10.23 -5.26 -18.23
N ALA A 919 9.00 -5.68 -17.98
CA ALA A 919 8.57 -7.07 -18.25
C ALA A 919 8.58 -7.47 -19.73
N GLY A 920 8.74 -6.51 -20.66
CA GLY A 920 8.90 -6.79 -22.10
C GLY A 920 10.25 -7.40 -22.47
N PHE A 921 11.22 -7.43 -21.55
CA PHE A 921 12.54 -8.02 -21.78
C PHE A 921 12.61 -9.43 -21.22
N SER A 922 13.35 -10.33 -21.88
CA SER A 922 13.47 -11.73 -21.43
C SER A 922 14.42 -11.86 -20.25
N ASP A 923 15.48 -11.07 -20.21
CA ASP A 923 16.46 -11.05 -19.13
C ASP A 923 17.21 -9.69 -19.07
N ASN A 924 18.22 -9.61 -18.20
CA ASN A 924 19.00 -8.40 -18.04
C ASN A 924 19.92 -8.10 -19.25
N PHE A 925 20.34 -9.11 -20.02
CA PHE A 925 21.17 -8.88 -21.20
C PHE A 925 20.37 -8.22 -22.31
N ASP A 926 19.15 -8.67 -22.56
CA ASP A 926 18.24 -8.00 -23.49
C ASP A 926 17.94 -6.57 -23.11
N TYR A 927 17.74 -6.33 -21.80
CA TYR A 927 17.54 -4.98 -21.29
C TYR A 927 18.76 -4.10 -21.51
N LEU A 928 19.96 -4.60 -21.26
CA LEU A 928 21.19 -3.86 -21.50
C LEU A 928 21.40 -3.57 -23.00
N ALA A 929 21.17 -4.54 -23.88
CA ALA A 929 21.23 -4.36 -25.33
C ALA A 929 20.22 -3.30 -25.81
N TYR A 930 19.02 -3.29 -25.25
CA TYR A 930 18.05 -2.24 -25.51
C TYR A 930 18.59 -0.87 -25.07
N VAL A 931 19.17 -0.74 -23.87
CA VAL A 931 19.72 0.54 -23.37
C VAL A 931 20.89 1.00 -24.23
N GLU A 932 21.73 0.09 -24.71
CA GLU A 932 22.84 0.37 -25.65
C GLU A 932 22.37 0.86 -27.01
N SER A 933 21.15 0.52 -27.42
CA SER A 933 20.55 0.99 -28.66
C SER A 933 20.03 2.42 -28.61
N LEU A 934 19.98 3.05 -27.41
CA LEU A 934 19.50 4.39 -27.18
C LEU A 934 20.61 5.43 -27.41
N ASN A 935 20.27 6.56 -28.05
CA ASN A 935 21.20 7.66 -28.26
C ASN A 935 21.02 8.71 -27.16
N PHE A 936 21.93 8.73 -26.21
CA PHE A 936 21.89 9.63 -25.06
C PHE A 936 22.63 10.96 -25.31
N PRO A 937 22.31 12.03 -24.53
CA PRO A 937 22.90 13.35 -24.70
C PRO A 937 24.42 13.44 -24.43
N TRP A 938 25.00 12.44 -23.76
CA TRP A 938 26.44 12.42 -23.42
C TRP A 938 27.29 11.58 -24.39
N GLU A 939 26.69 11.00 -25.41
CA GLU A 939 27.42 10.25 -26.42
C GLU A 939 28.16 11.21 -27.36
N ASP A 940 29.32 10.77 -27.83
CA ASP A 940 30.17 11.60 -28.68
C ASP A 940 29.76 11.49 -30.15
N GLY A 941 29.91 12.60 -30.88
CA GLY A 941 29.76 12.65 -32.31
C GLY A 941 28.31 12.59 -32.80
N ASP A 942 28.11 11.89 -33.92
CA ASP A 942 26.82 11.78 -34.61
C ASP A 942 25.78 10.93 -33.89
N GLU A 943 26.21 10.20 -32.83
CA GLU A 943 25.33 9.34 -32.04
C GLU A 943 24.60 10.08 -30.90
N MET A 944 24.97 11.34 -30.65
CA MET A 944 24.37 12.17 -29.61
C MET A 944 22.87 12.38 -29.84
N GLY A 945 22.04 12.10 -28.85
CA GLY A 945 20.59 12.24 -28.94
C GLY A 945 19.93 12.64 -27.63
N ASN A 946 18.60 12.57 -27.56
CA ASN A 946 17.80 12.87 -26.38
C ASN A 946 16.90 11.70 -25.98
N ASP A 947 17.28 10.49 -26.33
CA ASP A 947 16.51 9.32 -26.00
C ASP A 947 16.40 9.11 -24.49
N ARG A 948 15.29 8.58 -24.07
CA ARG A 948 15.02 8.17 -22.70
C ARG A 948 14.65 6.70 -22.68
N LEU A 949 14.82 6.03 -21.55
CA LEU A 949 14.28 4.69 -21.36
C LEU A 949 12.77 4.72 -21.57
N GLY A 950 12.26 3.79 -22.34
CA GLY A 950 10.85 3.78 -22.77
C GLY A 950 10.64 4.33 -24.17
N ASP A 951 11.64 4.94 -24.80
CA ASP A 951 11.62 5.17 -26.24
C ASP A 951 11.76 3.84 -27.00
N TYR A 952 11.01 3.67 -28.06
CA TYR A 952 10.94 2.42 -28.81
C TYR A 952 10.52 2.69 -30.27
N ARG A 953 10.87 1.76 -31.14
CA ARG A 953 10.34 1.67 -32.49
C ARG A 953 9.05 0.84 -32.47
N ASP A 954 8.01 1.31 -33.15
CA ASP A 954 6.80 0.47 -33.33
C ASP A 954 7.16 -0.81 -34.10
N TRP A 955 6.56 -1.94 -33.74
CA TRP A 955 6.87 -3.27 -34.30
C TRP A 955 6.45 -3.47 -35.75
N ASP A 956 5.66 -2.55 -36.31
CA ASP A 956 5.30 -2.48 -37.73
C ASP A 956 6.25 -1.62 -38.56
N VAL A 957 7.24 -0.99 -37.92
CA VAL A 957 8.32 -0.25 -38.59
C VAL A 957 9.50 -1.18 -38.81
N GLU A 958 9.95 -1.28 -40.06
CA GLU A 958 11.12 -2.11 -40.40
C GLU A 958 12.37 -1.59 -39.69
N TYR A 959 13.19 -2.53 -39.19
CA TYR A 959 14.48 -2.21 -38.59
C TYR A 959 15.46 -1.66 -39.65
N ASP A 960 15.96 -0.46 -39.46
CA ASP A 960 16.92 0.20 -40.35
C ASP A 960 18.15 0.65 -39.53
N PRO A 961 19.14 -0.21 -39.36
CA PRO A 961 20.34 0.08 -38.59
C PRO A 961 21.15 1.22 -39.23
N LEU A 962 21.91 1.96 -38.41
CA LEU A 962 22.87 2.94 -38.94
C LEU A 962 23.96 2.24 -39.76
N GLU A 963 24.34 2.85 -40.85
CA GLU A 963 25.44 2.36 -41.69
C GLU A 963 26.79 2.71 -41.06
N PRO A 964 27.73 1.74 -40.93
CA PRO A 964 29.10 2.06 -40.53
C PRO A 964 29.74 3.08 -41.53
N ASN A 965 30.28 4.17 -40.99
CA ASN A 965 30.91 5.22 -41.80
C ASN A 965 32.35 5.48 -41.36
N PRO A 966 33.28 4.53 -41.47
CA PRO A 966 34.67 4.67 -41.04
C PRO A 966 35.46 5.69 -41.87
N ALA A 967 34.98 6.01 -43.07
CA ALA A 967 35.61 6.98 -43.98
C ALA A 967 35.00 8.38 -43.91
N ASN A 968 34.02 8.62 -43.03
CA ASN A 968 33.27 9.89 -42.95
C ASN A 968 32.64 10.28 -44.31
N ASP A 969 32.07 9.32 -45.00
CA ASP A 969 31.39 9.53 -46.27
C ASP A 969 30.15 10.43 -46.05
N PRO A 970 30.04 11.58 -46.70
CA PRO A 970 28.93 12.49 -46.51
C PRO A 970 27.55 11.89 -46.81
N ASP A 971 27.48 10.98 -47.79
CA ASP A 971 26.21 10.36 -48.18
C ASP A 971 25.73 9.36 -47.13
N ILE A 972 26.64 8.60 -46.51
CA ILE A 972 26.36 7.72 -45.39
C ILE A 972 25.96 8.55 -44.16
N THR A 973 26.72 9.64 -43.88
CA THR A 973 26.39 10.55 -42.78
C THR A 973 24.97 11.10 -42.93
N ASN A 974 24.63 11.64 -44.10
CA ASN A 974 23.28 12.17 -44.37
C ASN A 974 22.17 11.09 -44.19
N ARG A 975 22.40 9.86 -44.70
CA ARG A 975 21.43 8.78 -44.52
C ARG A 975 21.26 8.41 -43.03
N ASN A 976 22.37 8.36 -42.31
CA ASN A 976 22.32 8.10 -40.88
C ASN A 976 21.61 9.21 -40.08
N GLU A 977 21.80 10.49 -40.46
CA GLU A 977 21.08 11.61 -39.88
C GLU A 977 19.57 11.50 -40.10
N VAL A 978 19.14 11.19 -41.34
CA VAL A 978 17.72 10.97 -41.65
C VAL A 978 17.18 9.77 -40.83
N ARG A 979 17.97 8.71 -40.76
CA ARG A 979 17.61 7.57 -39.92
C ARG A 979 17.50 7.96 -38.45
N LYS A 980 18.35 8.77 -37.91
CA LYS A 980 18.27 9.31 -36.55
C LYS A 980 17.06 10.20 -36.33
N GLU A 981 16.70 11.06 -37.23
CA GLU A 981 15.54 11.95 -37.11
C GLU A 981 14.22 11.23 -37.23
N THR A 982 14.13 10.22 -38.07
CA THR A 982 12.88 9.47 -38.31
C THR A 982 12.68 8.30 -37.36
N ARG A 983 13.64 8.00 -36.59
CA ARG A 983 13.75 6.88 -35.74
C ARG A 983 13.16 7.14 -34.37
N SER A 984 12.15 6.47 -34.09
CA SER A 984 12.13 5.76 -32.83
C SER A 984 12.89 4.44 -33.00
N TYR A 985 14.17 4.40 -33.34
CA TYR A 985 14.90 3.21 -33.69
C TYR A 985 15.63 2.44 -32.63
N ILE A 986 15.07 2.46 -31.53
CA ILE A 986 15.43 1.60 -30.45
C ILE A 986 14.83 0.25 -30.74
N ASP A 987 15.61 -0.79 -30.66
CA ASP A 987 15.13 -2.15 -30.82
C ASP A 987 14.01 -2.44 -29.84
N MET A 988 13.00 -3.12 -30.34
CA MET A 988 11.84 -3.51 -29.57
C MET A 988 12.23 -4.51 -28.48
N PRO A 989 11.60 -4.46 -27.31
CA PRO A 989 11.71 -5.55 -26.33
C PRO A 989 11.28 -6.90 -26.92
N ASN A 990 11.95 -7.98 -26.49
CA ASN A 990 11.76 -9.32 -27.04
C ASN A 990 10.35 -9.87 -26.78
N ILE A 991 9.78 -9.61 -25.59
CA ILE A 991 8.46 -10.11 -25.22
C ILE A 991 7.39 -9.07 -25.55
N ARG A 992 6.99 -9.01 -26.82
CA ARG A 992 6.07 -7.99 -27.35
C ARG A 992 4.77 -7.87 -26.58
N SER A 993 4.17 -8.98 -26.18
CA SER A 993 2.90 -8.98 -25.44
C SER A 993 3.01 -8.40 -24.02
N LEU A 994 4.23 -8.25 -23.47
CA LEU A 994 4.48 -7.62 -22.18
C LEU A 994 5.14 -6.23 -22.31
N THR A 995 5.41 -5.80 -23.54
CA THR A 995 6.00 -4.46 -23.80
C THR A 995 5.16 -3.36 -23.19
N PHE A 996 3.85 -3.46 -23.36
CA PHE A 996 2.89 -2.48 -22.83
C PHE A 996 1.80 -3.20 -22.04
N LEU A 997 1.58 -2.73 -20.82
CA LEU A 997 0.60 -3.30 -19.90
C LEU A 997 -0.59 -2.34 -19.69
N ASP A 998 -1.65 -2.88 -19.10
CA ASP A 998 -2.85 -2.15 -18.68
C ASP A 998 -3.46 -1.24 -19.78
N PRO A 999 -3.94 -1.84 -20.89
CA PRO A 999 -4.69 -1.11 -21.90
C PRO A 999 -5.97 -0.51 -21.31
N ARG A 1000 -6.63 0.37 -22.07
CA ARG A 1000 -7.90 0.97 -21.65
C ARG A 1000 -8.90 -0.11 -21.24
N LYS A 1001 -9.41 0.05 -20.01
CA LYS A 1001 -10.39 -0.87 -19.40
C LYS A 1001 -11.65 -0.13 -19.03
N VAL A 1002 -12.79 -0.73 -19.33
CA VAL A 1002 -14.12 -0.23 -18.94
C VAL A 1002 -14.70 -1.14 -17.87
N THR A 1003 -15.08 -0.55 -16.74
CA THR A 1003 -15.74 -1.23 -15.62
C THR A 1003 -17.10 -0.62 -15.40
N LEU A 1004 -18.14 -1.42 -15.51
CA LEU A 1004 -19.52 -1.00 -15.23
C LEU A 1004 -19.83 -1.15 -13.75
N GLY A 1005 -20.53 -0.20 -13.18
CA GLY A 1005 -20.85 -0.21 -11.76
C GLY A 1005 -22.27 0.25 -11.44
N ILE A 1006 -22.76 -0.31 -10.36
CA ILE A 1006 -24.06 0.05 -9.75
C ILE A 1006 -23.81 0.36 -8.28
N ASN A 1007 -24.31 1.50 -7.81
CA ASN A 1007 -24.36 1.82 -6.39
C ASN A 1007 -25.80 2.04 -5.99
N ILE A 1008 -26.21 1.46 -4.87
CA ILE A 1008 -27.55 1.54 -4.28
C ILE A 1008 -27.40 2.03 -2.85
N ASP A 1009 -28.01 3.16 -2.52
CA ASP A 1009 -28.09 3.73 -1.17
C ASP A 1009 -29.56 3.79 -0.72
N PHE A 1010 -29.87 3.35 0.52
CA PHE A 1010 -31.24 3.37 1.08
C PHE A 1010 -31.29 3.66 2.57
#